data_6835ebebde3d7e4258e68f5c35829021
#
_entry.id   6835ebebde3d7e4258e68f5c35829021
#
_cell.length_a   1.000
_cell.length_b   1.000
_cell.length_c   1.000
_cell.angle_alpha   90.00
_cell.angle_beta   90.00
_cell.angle_gamma   90.00
#
_symmetry.space_group_name_H-M   'P 1'
#
loop_
_entity.id
_entity.type
_entity.pdbx_description
1 polymer ?
#
loop_
_entity_poly.entity_id
_entity_poly.type
_entity_poly.pdbx_seq_one_letter_code
_entity_poly.pdbx_strand_id
1 'polypeptide(L)'
;MSDKSLRVYFTTHHDGRLTGQLLPVWDSFFDDPPPSAYGNSEAEIYALLETRIRLMMLENPAGLGRFLWEESLEARTITVEIHPQTVHKKRPVIAKALIPLKLTYVYGKLESGAWRVRVPRFGWSFVLEELSIAREVLQNALTTVLLGEKPKGLYDFRHEGAEYVSSWDLGWLLRDNRRGPGEERPPEVLEQISEELTSRALGGRQPALVYDAESMRSWLAHAQRQPPQSLLLVGGPGSGKTSQVLKLARLIAEQRREDKKVSLPRIWRTSAERIVAGMVYLGMWQERCLKIVDALSNENDYLYVDRLTSILAPQPDGSSIGDLLLPAAMSGEISLIAECTEAELERCQRRFPESLRPFRIIRIEPPPASQVPELMLRYQAAKRSRVSIHALGLRQLVGHLETFQRDSLFPGKAFRFLDWLEQQGEPGKARTLYPRDVSEAYARYTGLPLQLISDEVPAEQASLAGQLRQGVIGQDRACELAAGVLARFKAGLNDPEKPVGTLLFAGPTGVGKTELSKQLARTLFGNEDRMIRLDMSEYMQPGSAQRLMEVGPGITSLAERVRQQPMSLVLFDEIEKAHPEVFDLLLGILGEGRLTDSLGRLVDFRMTVVCMTSNLGVEQSEPTGFGAERGSEDFMRAIRQTFRPELFNRIDHVIPFRRLSEADVLRIVDLELEKAASRAGLLRRRLRLVVEPDARAWLARHGYDPKLGARPLKRLIEAKVMAPIAVKLSAEAGLEGAMLPVVVAGTEAERILRPEYRAVATVLGD
;
A
#
# COMPACT_ATOMS: atom_id res chain seq x y z
N MET A 1 39.18 20.32 -24.03
CA MET A 1 38.33 19.28 -23.36
C MET A 1 36.86 19.42 -23.72
N SER A 2 36.51 19.98 -24.89
CA SER A 2 35.13 20.39 -25.21
C SER A 2 34.29 19.38 -25.98
N ASP A 3 34.79 18.20 -26.32
CA ASP A 3 34.03 17.19 -27.09
C ASP A 3 33.82 15.85 -26.39
N LYS A 4 34.27 15.69 -25.14
CA LYS A 4 34.13 14.44 -24.40
C LYS A 4 32.88 14.48 -23.53
N SER A 5 32.05 13.44 -23.60
CA SER A 5 30.84 13.28 -22.78
C SER A 5 30.75 11.90 -22.15
N LEU A 6 30.02 11.78 -21.04
CA LEU A 6 29.64 10.51 -20.45
C LEU A 6 28.43 9.94 -21.20
N ARG A 7 28.34 8.63 -21.25
CA ARG A 7 27.15 7.92 -21.76
C ARG A 7 26.53 7.11 -20.65
N VAL A 8 25.24 7.30 -20.43
CA VAL A 8 24.46 6.56 -19.42
C VAL A 8 23.43 5.71 -20.13
N TYR A 9 23.47 4.43 -19.88
CA TYR A 9 22.48 3.49 -20.34
C TYR A 9 21.36 3.41 -19.32
N PHE A 10 20.15 3.74 -19.75
CA PHE A 10 18.94 3.70 -18.93
C PHE A 10 18.08 2.49 -19.26
N THR A 11 17.51 1.90 -18.21
CA THR A 11 16.52 0.82 -18.28
C THR A 11 15.32 1.22 -17.45
N THR A 12 14.13 1.24 -18.05
CA THR A 12 12.88 1.53 -17.34
C THR A 12 12.27 0.22 -16.84
N HIS A 13 11.97 0.11 -15.56
CA HIS A 13 11.31 -1.05 -14.94
C HIS A 13 9.79 -0.93 -15.05
N HIS A 14 9.07 -2.05 -14.88
CA HIS A 14 7.60 -2.08 -14.96
C HIS A 14 6.88 -1.30 -13.84
N ASP A 15 7.58 -0.99 -12.74
CA ASP A 15 7.09 -0.11 -11.69
C ASP A 15 7.31 1.39 -11.97
N GLY A 16 7.81 1.72 -13.16
CA GLY A 16 8.11 3.08 -13.60
C GLY A 16 9.45 3.63 -13.13
N ARG A 17 10.22 2.88 -12.35
CA ARG A 17 11.55 3.28 -11.91
C ARG A 17 12.59 3.08 -13.00
N LEU A 18 13.73 3.76 -12.84
CA LEU A 18 14.82 3.73 -13.79
C LEU A 18 16.10 3.19 -13.14
N THR A 19 16.86 2.42 -13.90
CA THR A 19 18.26 2.13 -13.60
C THR A 19 19.13 2.86 -14.63
N GLY A 20 20.14 3.59 -14.19
CA GLY A 20 21.14 4.19 -15.04
C GLY A 20 22.52 3.61 -14.78
N GLN A 21 23.25 3.24 -15.81
CA GLN A 21 24.59 2.68 -15.74
C GLN A 21 25.53 3.43 -16.66
N LEU A 22 26.71 3.81 -16.15
CA LEU A 22 27.75 4.41 -17.00
C LEU A 22 28.29 3.40 -18.01
N LEU A 23 28.38 3.81 -19.26
CA LEU A 23 28.96 2.99 -20.30
C LEU A 23 30.48 3.24 -20.37
N PRO A 24 31.31 2.22 -20.16
CA PRO A 24 32.73 2.32 -20.34
C PRO A 24 33.08 2.39 -21.84
N VAL A 25 34.11 3.10 -22.18
CA VAL A 25 34.67 3.14 -23.55
C VAL A 25 35.10 1.75 -24.02
N TRP A 26 35.25 1.56 -25.34
CA TRP A 26 35.37 0.24 -25.95
C TRP A 26 36.49 -0.64 -25.37
N ASP A 27 37.65 -0.07 -25.08
CA ASP A 27 38.85 -0.82 -24.70
C ASP A 27 39.09 -0.91 -23.19
N SER A 28 38.06 -0.57 -22.40
CA SER A 28 38.13 -0.65 -20.94
C SER A 28 37.74 -2.03 -20.45
N PHE A 29 38.66 -2.72 -19.78
CA PHE A 29 38.38 -3.92 -18.98
C PHE A 29 38.15 -3.51 -17.52
N PHE A 30 37.19 -4.11 -16.88
CA PHE A 30 36.85 -3.89 -15.48
C PHE A 30 36.83 -5.21 -14.73
N ASP A 31 37.48 -5.23 -13.60
CA ASP A 31 37.28 -6.26 -12.59
C ASP A 31 36.00 -5.97 -11.78
N ASP A 32 35.60 -4.69 -11.69
CA ASP A 32 34.41 -4.24 -10.99
C ASP A 32 33.31 -3.80 -11.97
N PRO A 33 32.04 -3.97 -11.61
CA PRO A 33 30.91 -3.50 -12.41
C PRO A 33 30.94 -1.97 -12.55
N PRO A 34 30.57 -1.42 -13.74
CA PRO A 34 30.54 0.02 -13.94
C PRO A 34 29.56 0.73 -13.02
N PRO A 35 29.84 2.01 -12.63
CA PRO A 35 28.95 2.77 -11.77
C PRO A 35 27.50 2.75 -12.28
N SER A 36 26.57 2.38 -11.42
CA SER A 36 25.13 2.31 -11.73
C SER A 36 24.33 2.92 -10.60
N ALA A 37 23.16 3.45 -10.91
CA ALA A 37 22.24 4.04 -9.94
C ALA A 37 20.79 3.63 -10.26
N TYR A 38 19.93 3.66 -9.24
CA TYR A 38 18.52 3.33 -9.33
C TYR A 38 17.70 4.46 -8.73
N GLY A 39 16.65 4.90 -9.42
CA GLY A 39 15.84 6.05 -8.98
C GLY A 39 14.52 6.17 -9.71
N ASN A 40 13.74 7.18 -9.36
CA ASN A 40 12.42 7.45 -9.94
C ASN A 40 12.45 8.40 -11.15
N SER A 41 13.58 9.02 -11.40
CA SER A 41 13.78 9.95 -12.53
C SER A 41 15.24 9.97 -13.00
N GLU A 42 15.46 10.37 -14.24
CA GLU A 42 16.83 10.57 -14.78
C GLU A 42 17.63 11.54 -13.92
N ALA A 43 17.00 12.64 -13.45
CA ALA A 43 17.66 13.64 -12.64
C ALA A 43 18.17 13.08 -11.31
N GLU A 44 17.40 12.17 -10.67
CA GLU A 44 17.80 11.46 -9.46
C GLU A 44 18.99 10.53 -9.75
N ILE A 45 18.94 9.81 -10.86
CA ILE A 45 20.01 8.90 -11.28
C ILE A 45 21.29 9.66 -11.59
N TYR A 46 21.22 10.78 -12.30
CA TYR A 46 22.39 11.62 -12.56
C TYR A 46 23.02 12.14 -11.27
N ALA A 47 22.24 12.56 -10.29
CA ALA A 47 22.75 13.01 -9.00
C ALA A 47 23.46 11.89 -8.23
N LEU A 48 22.92 10.66 -8.27
CA LEU A 48 23.54 9.50 -7.64
C LEU A 48 24.80 9.05 -8.38
N LEU A 49 24.79 9.06 -9.71
CA LEU A 49 25.96 8.75 -10.52
C LEU A 49 27.05 9.80 -10.34
N GLU A 50 26.70 11.10 -10.26
CA GLU A 50 27.63 12.18 -9.95
C GLU A 50 28.40 11.90 -8.67
N THR A 51 27.68 11.52 -7.61
CA THR A 51 28.30 11.17 -6.32
C THR A 51 29.28 10.00 -6.48
N ARG A 52 28.88 8.94 -7.19
CA ARG A 52 29.73 7.76 -7.43
C ARG A 52 30.96 8.07 -8.28
N ILE A 53 30.81 8.91 -9.28
CA ILE A 53 31.93 9.35 -10.13
C ILE A 53 32.92 10.18 -9.31
N ARG A 54 32.46 11.08 -8.45
CA ARG A 54 33.32 11.89 -7.57
C ARG A 54 34.12 10.99 -6.62
N LEU A 55 33.49 9.97 -6.04
CA LEU A 55 34.19 8.99 -5.20
C LEU A 55 35.26 8.22 -6.00
N MET A 56 34.89 7.71 -7.17
CA MET A 56 35.83 7.01 -8.04
C MET A 56 37.03 7.89 -8.42
N MET A 57 36.79 9.19 -8.66
CA MET A 57 37.87 10.14 -8.97
C MET A 57 38.79 10.46 -7.78
N LEU A 58 38.29 10.38 -6.55
CA LEU A 58 39.09 10.52 -5.33
C LEU A 58 40.02 9.32 -5.14
N GLU A 59 39.55 8.11 -5.39
CA GLU A 59 40.34 6.88 -5.33
C GLU A 59 41.35 6.77 -6.50
N ASN A 60 40.90 7.11 -7.70
CA ASN A 60 41.65 7.05 -8.94
C ASN A 60 41.29 8.21 -9.90
N PRO A 61 42.02 9.33 -9.88
CA PRO A 61 41.75 10.49 -10.76
C PRO A 61 41.73 10.16 -12.25
N ALA A 62 42.50 9.14 -12.68
CA ALA A 62 42.53 8.68 -14.06
C ALA A 62 41.31 7.76 -14.41
N GLY A 63 40.58 7.29 -13.42
CA GLY A 63 39.49 6.35 -13.58
C GLY A 63 38.34 6.86 -14.45
N LEU A 64 38.10 8.18 -14.44
CA LEU A 64 37.06 8.81 -15.26
C LEU A 64 37.36 8.68 -16.77
N GLY A 65 38.61 8.65 -17.17
CA GLY A 65 39.01 8.52 -18.59
C GLY A 65 38.43 7.29 -19.28
N ARG A 66 38.11 6.25 -18.48
CA ARG A 66 37.50 4.98 -18.96
C ARG A 66 36.04 5.12 -19.36
N PHE A 67 35.37 6.24 -19.06
CA PHE A 67 33.95 6.52 -19.34
C PHE A 67 33.77 7.75 -20.27
N LEU A 68 34.83 8.36 -20.71
CA LEU A 68 34.81 9.57 -21.55
C LEU A 68 34.76 9.19 -23.03
N TRP A 69 33.62 9.39 -23.63
CA TRP A 69 33.38 9.12 -25.04
C TRP A 69 33.68 10.34 -25.91
N GLU A 70 34.44 10.14 -26.98
CA GLU A 70 34.66 11.10 -28.05
C GLU A 70 33.78 10.80 -29.28
N GLU A 71 33.32 9.55 -29.42
CA GLU A 71 32.58 9.07 -30.55
C GLU A 71 31.05 9.15 -30.30
N SER A 72 30.29 9.26 -31.38
CA SER A 72 28.83 9.11 -31.33
C SER A 72 28.45 7.63 -31.21
N LEU A 73 27.71 7.28 -30.15
CA LEU A 73 27.12 5.96 -29.98
C LEU A 73 25.68 5.94 -30.49
N GLU A 74 25.37 4.95 -31.29
CA GLU A 74 23.98 4.65 -31.62
C GLU A 74 23.47 3.43 -30.84
N ALA A 75 22.17 3.43 -30.52
CA ALA A 75 21.52 2.33 -29.83
C ALA A 75 20.40 1.73 -30.70
N ARG A 76 20.29 0.41 -30.73
CA ARG A 76 19.18 -0.29 -31.37
C ARG A 76 18.61 -1.35 -30.44
N THR A 77 17.29 -1.45 -30.46
CA THR A 77 16.55 -2.50 -29.74
C THR A 77 16.18 -3.61 -30.70
N ILE A 78 16.43 -4.85 -30.28
CA ILE A 78 16.04 -6.05 -31.03
C ILE A 78 15.23 -6.99 -30.13
N THR A 79 14.40 -7.82 -30.75
CA THR A 79 13.74 -8.94 -30.07
C THR A 79 14.38 -10.22 -30.55
N VAL A 80 14.87 -11.02 -29.61
CA VAL A 80 15.52 -12.31 -29.83
C VAL A 80 14.64 -13.39 -29.23
N GLU A 81 14.39 -14.45 -29.96
CA GLU A 81 13.56 -15.56 -29.50
C GLU A 81 14.45 -16.73 -29.01
N ILE A 82 14.20 -17.13 -27.75
CA ILE A 82 15.00 -18.15 -27.07
C ILE A 82 14.11 -19.30 -26.62
N HIS A 83 14.63 -20.54 -26.83
CA HIS A 83 14.04 -21.75 -26.29
C HIS A 83 14.49 -21.97 -24.83
N PRO A 84 13.61 -21.85 -23.83
CA PRO A 84 13.99 -22.13 -22.45
C PRO A 84 14.26 -23.63 -22.26
N GLN A 85 15.29 -23.97 -21.49
CA GLN A 85 15.52 -25.33 -21.05
C GLN A 85 14.78 -25.61 -19.73
N THR A 86 14.08 -26.73 -19.68
CA THR A 86 13.51 -27.28 -18.45
C THR A 86 14.17 -28.61 -18.12
N VAL A 87 14.26 -28.95 -16.85
CA VAL A 87 14.77 -30.27 -16.42
C VAL A 87 13.57 -31.20 -16.20
N HIS A 88 13.40 -32.20 -17.08
CA HIS A 88 12.42 -33.26 -16.90
C HIS A 88 13.13 -34.58 -16.60
N LYS A 89 12.79 -35.25 -15.47
CA LYS A 89 13.42 -36.52 -15.03
C LYS A 89 14.96 -36.49 -15.02
N LYS A 90 15.55 -35.41 -14.48
CA LYS A 90 17.00 -35.15 -14.41
C LYS A 90 17.71 -35.01 -15.77
N ARG A 91 16.98 -34.86 -16.87
CA ARG A 91 17.56 -34.56 -18.19
C ARG A 91 17.13 -33.17 -18.63
N PRO A 92 18.03 -32.34 -19.19
CA PRO A 92 17.65 -31.09 -19.78
C PRO A 92 16.78 -31.33 -21.02
N VAL A 93 15.64 -30.68 -21.08
CA VAL A 93 14.69 -30.75 -22.19
C VAL A 93 14.44 -29.31 -22.67
N ILE A 94 14.62 -29.07 -23.94
CA ILE A 94 14.34 -27.79 -24.59
C ILE A 94 12.82 -27.66 -24.74
N ALA A 95 12.23 -26.59 -24.17
CA ALA A 95 10.82 -26.34 -24.34
C ALA A 95 10.50 -25.90 -25.77
N LYS A 96 9.39 -26.38 -26.33
CA LYS A 96 8.94 -26.00 -27.68
C LYS A 96 8.49 -24.52 -27.76
N ALA A 97 8.13 -23.91 -26.63
CA ALA A 97 7.70 -22.51 -26.56
C ALA A 97 8.92 -21.58 -26.69
N LEU A 98 8.84 -20.62 -27.60
CA LEU A 98 9.81 -19.53 -27.73
C LEU A 98 9.46 -18.42 -26.73
N ILE A 99 10.45 -17.91 -26.04
CA ILE A 99 10.31 -16.72 -25.19
C ILE A 99 10.99 -15.55 -25.92
N PRO A 100 10.24 -14.51 -26.31
CA PRO A 100 10.82 -13.31 -26.89
C PRO A 100 11.49 -12.48 -25.79
N LEU A 101 12.77 -12.18 -25.94
CA LEU A 101 13.55 -11.29 -25.11
C LEU A 101 13.86 -10.02 -25.88
N LYS A 102 13.45 -8.88 -25.33
CA LYS A 102 13.76 -7.55 -25.87
C LYS A 102 15.04 -7.04 -25.23
N LEU A 103 16.02 -6.65 -26.03
CA LEU A 103 17.28 -6.08 -25.56
C LEU A 103 17.78 -4.98 -26.47
N THR A 104 18.56 -4.09 -25.87
CA THR A 104 19.21 -2.96 -26.58
C THR A 104 20.70 -3.22 -26.64
N TYR A 105 21.27 -3.00 -27.80
CA TYR A 105 22.72 -2.95 -28.02
C TYR A 105 23.13 -1.59 -28.51
N VAL A 106 24.33 -1.18 -28.10
CA VAL A 106 25.00 0.04 -28.59
C VAL A 106 26.08 -0.35 -29.56
N TYR A 107 26.29 0.48 -30.59
CA TYR A 107 27.29 0.23 -31.60
C TYR A 107 27.97 1.51 -32.06
N GLY A 108 29.21 1.35 -32.50
CA GLY A 108 30.03 2.42 -33.09
C GLY A 108 30.91 1.84 -34.16
N LYS A 109 31.30 2.68 -35.14
CA LYS A 109 32.18 2.29 -36.24
C LYS A 109 33.65 2.52 -35.82
N LEU A 110 34.49 1.50 -35.99
CA LEU A 110 35.91 1.59 -35.72
C LEU A 110 36.65 2.22 -36.92
N GLU A 111 37.85 2.76 -36.68
CA GLU A 111 38.71 3.28 -37.74
C GLU A 111 39.04 2.28 -38.85
N SER A 112 39.04 0.97 -38.49
CA SER A 112 39.20 -0.14 -39.41
C SER A 112 38.04 -0.34 -40.40
N GLY A 113 36.90 0.36 -40.19
CA GLY A 113 35.67 0.21 -40.94
C GLY A 113 34.74 -0.85 -40.37
N ALA A 114 35.17 -1.68 -39.42
CA ALA A 114 34.37 -2.67 -38.71
C ALA A 114 33.45 -2.02 -37.68
N TRP A 115 32.44 -2.75 -37.24
CA TRP A 115 31.48 -2.30 -36.25
C TRP A 115 31.75 -2.96 -34.88
N ARG A 116 31.90 -2.14 -33.85
CA ARG A 116 31.95 -2.64 -32.50
C ARG A 116 30.56 -2.56 -31.86
N VAL A 117 30.14 -3.66 -31.28
CA VAL A 117 28.80 -3.82 -30.69
C VAL A 117 28.96 -4.19 -29.21
N ARG A 118 28.21 -3.55 -28.33
CA ARG A 118 28.13 -3.87 -26.90
C ARG A 118 26.67 -4.04 -26.47
N VAL A 119 26.44 -5.09 -25.69
CA VAL A 119 25.13 -5.31 -25.01
C VAL A 119 25.30 -4.93 -23.54
N PRO A 120 24.88 -3.71 -23.12
CA PRO A 120 25.16 -3.19 -21.78
C PRO A 120 24.62 -4.09 -20.67
N ARG A 121 23.44 -4.65 -20.89
CA ARG A 121 22.75 -5.52 -19.92
C ARG A 121 23.52 -6.78 -19.53
N PHE A 122 24.36 -7.29 -20.43
CA PHE A 122 25.19 -8.50 -20.24
C PHE A 122 26.68 -8.17 -20.10
N GLY A 123 27.10 -6.92 -20.31
CA GLY A 123 28.49 -6.52 -20.32
C GLY A 123 29.30 -7.05 -21.51
N TRP A 124 28.64 -7.63 -22.53
CA TRP A 124 29.32 -8.23 -23.69
C TRP A 124 29.68 -7.20 -24.74
N SER A 125 30.84 -7.38 -25.36
CA SER A 125 31.22 -6.64 -26.55
C SER A 125 31.89 -7.56 -27.58
N PHE A 126 31.64 -7.30 -28.86
CA PHE A 126 32.21 -8.01 -29.99
C PHE A 126 32.36 -7.08 -31.20
N VAL A 127 33.18 -7.49 -32.14
CA VAL A 127 33.45 -6.73 -33.37
C VAL A 127 32.83 -7.49 -34.53
N LEU A 128 32.16 -6.76 -35.43
CA LEU A 128 31.50 -7.29 -36.61
C LEU A 128 32.02 -6.58 -37.85
N GLU A 129 32.20 -7.29 -38.94
CA GLU A 129 32.55 -6.69 -40.24
C GLU A 129 31.35 -5.90 -40.79
N GLU A 130 30.12 -6.46 -40.63
CA GLU A 130 28.88 -5.83 -41.04
C GLU A 130 27.85 -5.79 -39.91
N LEU A 131 27.21 -4.65 -39.73
CA LEU A 131 26.19 -4.46 -38.70
C LEU A 131 24.91 -5.29 -38.96
N SER A 132 24.67 -5.69 -40.19
CA SER A 132 23.52 -6.50 -40.61
C SER A 132 23.44 -7.84 -39.86
N ILE A 133 24.58 -8.45 -39.54
CA ILE A 133 24.67 -9.74 -38.85
C ILE A 133 24.54 -9.66 -37.34
N ALA A 134 24.48 -8.45 -36.77
CA ALA A 134 24.43 -8.26 -35.32
C ALA A 134 23.28 -9.00 -34.64
N ARG A 135 22.11 -9.08 -35.30
CA ARG A 135 20.95 -9.77 -34.77
C ARG A 135 21.20 -11.29 -34.66
N GLU A 136 21.77 -11.88 -35.68
CA GLU A 136 22.06 -13.32 -35.72
C GLU A 136 23.13 -13.71 -34.70
N VAL A 137 24.19 -12.91 -34.60
CA VAL A 137 25.26 -13.10 -33.60
C VAL A 137 24.73 -13.01 -32.19
N LEU A 138 23.90 -11.99 -31.90
CA LEU A 138 23.27 -11.81 -30.59
C LEU A 138 22.32 -12.95 -30.26
N GLN A 139 21.52 -13.41 -31.22
CA GLN A 139 20.61 -14.54 -31.04
C GLN A 139 21.36 -15.82 -30.68
N ASN A 140 22.43 -16.10 -31.38
CA ASN A 140 23.29 -17.28 -31.14
C ASN A 140 24.00 -17.19 -29.79
N ALA A 141 24.58 -16.02 -29.46
CA ALA A 141 25.26 -15.82 -28.19
C ALA A 141 24.30 -15.96 -26.99
N LEU A 142 23.12 -15.34 -27.06
CA LEU A 142 22.09 -15.43 -26.01
C LEU A 142 21.53 -16.85 -25.90
N THR A 143 21.25 -17.51 -27.01
CA THR A 143 20.78 -18.91 -26.99
C THR A 143 21.79 -19.81 -26.31
N THR A 144 23.09 -19.56 -26.51
CA THR A 144 24.16 -20.36 -25.92
C THR A 144 24.32 -20.09 -24.43
N VAL A 145 24.30 -18.84 -24.00
CA VAL A 145 24.55 -18.45 -22.60
C VAL A 145 23.32 -18.68 -21.69
N LEU A 146 22.13 -18.45 -22.23
CA LEU A 146 20.88 -18.72 -21.50
C LEU A 146 20.40 -20.17 -21.65
N LEU A 147 21.18 -21.02 -22.32
CA LEU A 147 20.94 -22.44 -22.39
C LEU A 147 21.13 -23.06 -20.99
N GLY A 148 20.06 -23.44 -20.35
CA GLY A 148 20.08 -23.98 -18.97
C GLY A 148 19.35 -23.13 -17.96
N GLU A 149 19.04 -21.88 -18.27
CA GLU A 149 18.24 -21.04 -17.39
C GLU A 149 16.79 -21.56 -17.31
N LYS A 150 16.26 -21.61 -16.08
CA LYS A 150 14.87 -21.98 -15.86
C LYS A 150 13.94 -20.91 -16.46
N PRO A 151 12.73 -21.27 -16.94
CA PRO A 151 11.76 -20.31 -17.46
C PRO A 151 11.50 -19.12 -16.54
N LYS A 152 11.58 -19.33 -15.21
CA LYS A 152 11.42 -18.28 -14.20
C LYS A 152 12.57 -17.26 -14.21
N GLY A 153 13.82 -17.70 -14.44
CA GLY A 153 14.98 -16.81 -14.57
C GLY A 153 14.94 -16.00 -15.87
N LEU A 154 14.41 -16.57 -16.95
CA LEU A 154 14.23 -15.85 -18.21
C LEU A 154 13.16 -14.75 -18.14
N TYR A 155 12.24 -14.83 -17.16
CA TYR A 155 11.24 -13.80 -16.92
C TYR A 155 11.88 -12.46 -16.51
N ASP A 156 13.00 -12.50 -15.78
CA ASP A 156 13.74 -11.33 -15.35
C ASP A 156 14.39 -10.59 -16.53
N PHE A 157 14.60 -11.28 -17.66
CA PHE A 157 15.11 -10.68 -18.91
C PHE A 157 14.00 -10.24 -19.87
N ARG A 158 12.75 -10.55 -19.57
CA ARG A 158 11.56 -10.14 -20.31
C ARG A 158 11.19 -8.69 -19.96
N HIS A 159 12.04 -7.77 -20.39
CA HIS A 159 11.84 -6.36 -20.05
C HIS A 159 10.89 -5.71 -21.07
N GLU A 160 9.75 -5.21 -20.59
CA GLU A 160 8.76 -4.48 -21.41
C GLU A 160 9.01 -2.96 -21.44
N GLY A 161 9.94 -2.46 -20.62
CA GLY A 161 10.27 -1.05 -20.52
C GLY A 161 11.17 -0.53 -21.65
N ALA A 162 11.33 0.80 -21.71
CA ALA A 162 12.25 1.44 -22.62
C ALA A 162 13.70 1.27 -22.15
N GLU A 163 14.59 1.00 -23.10
CA GLU A 163 16.03 1.02 -22.91
C GLU A 163 16.63 2.04 -23.89
N TYR A 164 17.48 2.94 -23.40
CA TYR A 164 18.10 3.98 -24.24
C TYR A 164 19.42 4.46 -23.65
N VAL A 165 20.19 5.16 -24.46
CA VAL A 165 21.45 5.77 -24.05
C VAL A 165 21.29 7.29 -24.11
N SER A 166 21.66 7.96 -23.03
CA SER A 166 21.67 9.41 -22.92
C SER A 166 23.09 9.93 -22.82
N SER A 167 23.32 11.09 -23.42
CA SER A 167 24.58 11.82 -23.32
C SER A 167 24.55 12.71 -22.09
N TRP A 168 25.59 12.66 -21.28
CA TRP A 168 25.72 13.47 -20.08
C TRP A 168 26.94 14.36 -20.13
N ASP A 169 26.71 15.69 -20.18
CA ASP A 169 27.76 16.67 -20.24
C ASP A 169 28.53 16.79 -18.91
N LEU A 170 29.83 17.04 -19.00
CA LEU A 170 30.72 17.21 -17.85
C LEU A 170 30.60 18.58 -17.15
N GLY A 171 29.74 19.46 -17.62
CA GLY A 171 29.54 20.79 -17.04
C GLY A 171 29.23 20.83 -15.55
N TRP A 172 28.78 19.72 -14.98
CA TRP A 172 28.59 19.58 -13.54
C TRP A 172 29.89 19.47 -12.74
N LEU A 173 30.96 18.92 -13.32
CA LEU A 173 32.28 18.83 -12.69
C LEU A 173 32.89 20.23 -12.47
N LEU A 174 32.55 21.22 -13.34
CA LEU A 174 33.02 22.57 -13.27
C LEU A 174 32.26 23.47 -12.28
N ARG A 175 31.11 23.03 -11.77
CA ARG A 175 30.28 23.82 -10.84
C ARG A 175 30.74 23.80 -9.39
N ASP A 176 31.67 22.92 -9.03
CA ASP A 176 32.12 22.72 -7.65
C ASP A 176 33.22 23.66 -7.16
N ASN A 177 33.78 24.51 -8.05
CA ASN A 177 34.85 25.46 -7.68
C ASN A 177 34.35 26.82 -7.14
N ARG A 178 33.07 26.96 -6.77
CA ARG A 178 32.50 28.22 -6.25
C ARG A 178 32.23 28.21 -4.73
N ARG A 179 32.78 27.28 -3.98
CA ARG A 179 32.82 27.40 -2.52
C ARG A 179 34.00 28.24 -2.12
N GLY A 180 33.75 29.24 -1.27
CA GLY A 180 34.78 30.15 -0.79
C GLY A 180 35.86 29.42 0.03
N PRO A 181 37.08 29.96 0.12
CA PRO A 181 38.13 29.38 0.95
C PRO A 181 37.71 29.47 2.41
N GLY A 182 37.44 28.32 3.06
CA GLY A 182 37.08 28.20 4.49
C GLY A 182 35.92 27.26 4.83
N GLU A 183 35.24 26.64 3.84
CA GLU A 183 34.25 25.58 4.16
C GLU A 183 34.99 24.23 4.25
N GLU A 184 35.05 23.67 5.48
CA GLU A 184 35.55 22.34 5.74
C GLU A 184 34.79 21.28 4.91
N ARG A 185 35.52 20.31 4.33
CA ARG A 185 34.89 19.21 3.58
C ARG A 185 34.16 18.29 4.55
N PRO A 186 32.87 17.96 4.31
CA PRO A 186 32.19 16.96 5.11
C PRO A 186 32.90 15.60 5.02
N PRO A 187 32.90 14.79 6.09
CA PRO A 187 33.48 13.46 6.08
C PRO A 187 32.82 12.56 5.01
N GLU A 188 33.65 11.94 4.16
CA GLU A 188 33.19 11.13 3.01
C GLU A 188 32.15 10.07 3.38
N VAL A 189 32.31 9.41 4.53
CA VAL A 189 31.40 8.37 4.98
C VAL A 189 29.98 8.91 5.20
N LEU A 190 29.84 10.13 5.74
CA LEU A 190 28.54 10.75 6.01
C LEU A 190 27.87 11.19 4.70
N GLU A 191 28.63 11.68 3.72
CA GLU A 191 28.06 12.02 2.40
C GLU A 191 27.49 10.81 1.66
N GLN A 192 28.10 9.63 1.83
CA GLN A 192 27.65 8.41 1.16
C GLN A 192 26.32 7.86 1.69
N ILE A 193 26.11 7.94 3.01
CA ILE A 193 24.99 7.25 3.70
C ILE A 193 23.93 8.19 4.22
N SER A 194 24.17 9.50 4.21
CA SER A 194 23.30 10.47 4.85
C SER A 194 23.01 11.68 3.96
N GLU A 195 22.05 12.46 4.39
CA GLU A 195 21.62 13.71 3.78
C GLU A 195 21.91 14.85 4.76
N GLU A 196 22.71 15.83 4.36
CA GLU A 196 22.97 17.00 5.18
C GLU A 196 21.79 17.97 5.12
N LEU A 197 21.07 18.13 6.24
CA LEU A 197 19.84 18.91 6.32
C LEU A 197 20.10 20.43 6.43
N THR A 198 21.21 20.85 7.08
CA THR A 198 21.52 22.27 7.35
C THR A 198 21.85 23.03 6.07
N SER A 199 22.69 22.50 5.20
CA SER A 199 23.01 23.13 3.91
C SER A 199 21.80 23.20 2.97
N ARG A 200 20.95 22.15 3.00
CA ARG A 200 19.71 22.12 2.21
C ARG A 200 18.67 23.12 2.69
N ALA A 201 18.67 23.48 3.98
CA ALA A 201 17.70 24.38 4.57
C ALA A 201 17.67 25.77 3.94
N LEU A 202 18.82 26.29 3.52
CA LEU A 202 18.95 27.58 2.86
C LEU A 202 18.77 27.52 1.34
N GLY A 203 18.95 26.33 0.74
CA GLY A 203 18.90 26.14 -0.71
C GLY A 203 17.48 26.04 -1.30
N GLY A 204 16.43 26.26 -0.54
CA GLY A 204 15.03 26.16 -1.01
C GLY A 204 14.58 24.74 -1.37
N ARG A 205 15.36 23.72 -1.04
CA ARG A 205 15.09 22.29 -1.31
C ARG A 205 14.42 21.56 -0.17
N GLN A 206 14.09 22.26 0.94
CA GLN A 206 13.34 21.66 2.04
C GLN A 206 11.83 21.64 1.76
N PRO A 207 11.11 20.66 2.31
CA PRO A 207 9.65 20.66 2.26
C PRO A 207 9.10 21.93 2.95
N ALA A 208 7.90 22.35 2.54
CA ALA A 208 7.24 23.47 3.17
C ALA A 208 7.06 23.23 4.68
N LEU A 209 7.52 24.16 5.49
CA LEU A 209 7.48 24.08 6.95
C LEU A 209 6.66 25.26 7.50
N VAL A 210 5.81 24.97 8.47
CA VAL A 210 5.27 26.02 9.35
C VAL A 210 6.36 26.34 10.36
N TYR A 211 7.14 27.37 10.06
CA TYR A 211 8.33 27.74 10.83
C TYR A 211 8.09 28.98 11.69
N ASP A 212 8.56 28.90 12.92
CA ASP A 212 8.62 30.00 13.85
C ASP A 212 9.95 29.93 14.62
N ALA A 213 10.84 30.90 14.36
CA ALA A 213 12.17 30.93 14.94
C ALA A 213 12.14 31.06 16.46
N GLU A 214 11.14 31.78 17.02
CA GLU A 214 11.03 31.99 18.44
C GLU A 214 10.75 30.71 19.21
N SER A 215 9.81 29.89 18.71
CA SER A 215 9.48 28.59 19.31
C SER A 215 10.65 27.60 19.28
N MET A 216 11.61 27.81 18.39
CA MET A 216 12.77 26.93 18.22
C MET A 216 14.02 27.35 19.02
N ARG A 217 14.01 28.53 19.68
CA ARG A 217 15.17 29.03 20.46
C ARG A 217 15.60 28.09 21.57
N SER A 218 14.65 27.47 22.26
CA SER A 218 14.95 26.48 23.30
C SER A 218 15.68 25.22 22.76
N TRP A 219 15.40 24.85 21.51
CA TRP A 219 16.04 23.72 20.84
C TRP A 219 17.48 24.04 20.45
N LEU A 220 17.72 25.28 20.06
CA LEU A 220 19.06 25.76 19.71
C LEU A 220 20.02 25.68 20.91
N ALA A 221 19.54 25.92 22.12
CA ALA A 221 20.35 25.83 23.33
C ALA A 221 20.91 24.39 23.54
N HIS A 222 20.25 23.35 23.03
CA HIS A 222 20.78 21.98 23.06
C HIS A 222 21.88 21.76 22.00
N ALA A 223 21.76 22.41 20.85
CA ALA A 223 22.74 22.35 19.77
C ALA A 223 24.00 23.20 20.06
N GLN A 224 23.89 24.22 20.91
CA GLN A 224 25.02 25.10 21.29
C GLN A 224 25.95 24.53 22.35
N ARG A 225 25.58 23.39 22.96
CA ARG A 225 26.47 22.68 23.90
C ARG A 225 27.65 22.07 23.15
N GLN A 226 28.75 21.84 23.86
CA GLN A 226 29.94 21.16 23.34
C GLN A 226 30.31 20.01 24.26
N PRO A 227 30.11 18.74 23.85
CA PRO A 227 29.42 18.31 22.62
C PRO A 227 27.92 18.66 22.64
N PRO A 228 27.25 18.72 21.46
CA PRO A 228 25.81 18.93 21.36
C PRO A 228 25.03 17.83 22.11
N GLN A 229 23.90 18.19 22.69
CA GLN A 229 23.13 17.23 23.50
C GLN A 229 22.33 16.26 22.60
N SER A 230 22.48 14.97 22.77
CA SER A 230 21.65 13.97 22.07
C SER A 230 20.17 14.10 22.42
N LEU A 231 19.29 14.03 21.42
CA LEU A 231 17.87 14.28 21.53
C LEU A 231 17.03 13.08 21.09
N LEU A 232 16.05 12.67 21.89
CA LEU A 232 15.06 11.68 21.51
C LEU A 232 13.67 12.34 21.42
N LEU A 233 13.12 12.41 20.23
CA LEU A 233 11.82 12.99 19.93
C LEU A 233 10.75 11.91 20.06
N VAL A 234 9.85 12.09 21.02
CA VAL A 234 8.78 11.15 21.32
C VAL A 234 7.44 11.72 20.92
N GLY A 235 6.65 10.95 20.19
CA GLY A 235 5.30 11.36 19.80
C GLY A 235 4.68 10.42 18.78
N GLY A 236 3.38 10.47 18.63
CA GLY A 236 2.65 9.62 17.69
C GLY A 236 2.95 9.93 16.21
N PRO A 237 2.53 9.06 15.30
CA PRO A 237 2.66 9.29 13.86
C PRO A 237 1.94 10.58 13.45
N GLY A 238 2.64 11.48 12.75
CA GLY A 238 2.07 12.74 12.27
C GLY A 238 2.11 13.90 13.28
N SER A 239 2.65 13.73 14.50
CA SER A 239 2.79 14.81 15.49
C SER A 239 3.79 15.91 15.07
N GLY A 240 4.60 15.67 14.03
CA GLY A 240 5.54 16.65 13.50
C GLY A 240 6.98 16.49 13.99
N LYS A 241 7.38 15.35 14.57
CA LYS A 241 8.75 15.07 15.04
C LYS A 241 9.82 15.44 14.00
N THR A 242 9.75 14.82 12.82
CA THR A 242 10.67 15.11 11.71
C THR A 242 10.68 16.58 11.32
N SER A 243 9.50 17.24 11.36
CA SER A 243 9.39 18.66 11.06
C SER A 243 10.14 19.52 12.08
N GLN A 244 10.21 19.11 13.35
CA GLN A 244 10.98 19.82 14.37
C GLN A 244 12.50 19.74 14.08
N VAL A 245 12.99 18.57 13.66
CA VAL A 245 14.40 18.43 13.24
C VAL A 245 14.71 19.34 12.04
N LEU A 246 13.81 19.36 11.03
CA LEU A 246 13.98 20.23 9.87
C LEU A 246 13.95 21.73 10.21
N LYS A 247 13.10 22.12 11.20
CA LYS A 247 13.07 23.49 11.73
C LYS A 247 14.38 23.85 12.46
N LEU A 248 14.90 22.91 13.27
CA LEU A 248 16.19 23.08 13.94
C LEU A 248 17.32 23.24 12.92
N ALA A 249 17.37 22.40 11.88
CA ALA A 249 18.34 22.49 10.80
C ALA A 249 18.29 23.86 10.12
N ARG A 250 17.09 24.39 9.88
CA ARG A 250 16.88 25.69 9.29
C ARG A 250 17.39 26.82 10.20
N LEU A 251 17.07 26.77 11.49
CA LEU A 251 17.52 27.76 12.45
C LEU A 251 19.06 27.78 12.58
N ILE A 252 19.67 26.61 12.67
CA ILE A 252 21.13 26.48 12.67
C ILE A 252 21.73 27.09 11.39
N ALA A 253 21.15 26.81 10.24
CA ALA A 253 21.62 27.33 8.96
C ALA A 253 21.48 28.87 8.85
N GLU A 254 20.36 29.42 9.34
CA GLU A 254 20.13 30.88 9.41
C GLU A 254 21.17 31.55 10.32
N GLN A 255 21.42 31.01 11.54
CA GLN A 255 22.42 31.57 12.47
C GLN A 255 23.86 31.46 11.95
N ARG A 256 24.23 30.34 11.33
CA ARG A 256 25.56 30.22 10.66
C ARG A 256 25.76 31.26 9.57
N ARG A 257 24.68 31.67 8.90
CA ARG A 257 24.74 32.73 7.88
C ARG A 257 24.87 34.12 8.47
N GLU A 258 24.21 34.37 9.60
CA GLU A 258 24.26 35.66 10.29
C GLU A 258 25.60 35.89 11.02
N ASP A 259 26.08 34.86 11.71
CA ASP A 259 27.36 34.91 12.43
C ASP A 259 28.27 33.72 12.08
N LYS A 260 29.24 34.00 11.23
CA LYS A 260 30.25 33.00 10.78
C LYS A 260 31.21 32.52 11.88
N LYS A 261 31.22 33.17 13.06
CA LYS A 261 32.07 32.77 14.20
C LYS A 261 31.45 31.76 15.10
N VAL A 262 30.13 31.54 14.98
CA VAL A 262 29.40 30.58 15.81
C VAL A 262 29.56 29.18 15.18
N SER A 263 30.27 28.31 15.89
CA SER A 263 30.35 26.90 15.53
C SER A 263 29.09 26.19 16.02
N LEU A 264 28.15 25.92 15.11
CA LEU A 264 26.95 25.11 15.37
C LEU A 264 27.04 23.78 14.62
N PRO A 265 26.46 22.68 15.14
CA PRO A 265 26.51 21.37 14.49
C PRO A 265 25.76 21.34 13.15
N ARG A 266 26.19 20.50 12.24
CA ARG A 266 25.37 20.07 11.09
C ARG A 266 24.46 18.95 11.54
N ILE A 267 23.41 18.69 10.76
CA ILE A 267 22.50 17.57 11.00
C ILE A 267 22.53 16.64 9.81
N TRP A 268 23.04 15.44 10.00
CA TRP A 268 23.17 14.38 9.02
C TRP A 268 22.05 13.35 9.19
N ARG A 269 21.09 13.33 8.26
CA ARG A 269 19.96 12.39 8.29
C ARG A 269 20.35 11.09 7.61
N THR A 270 20.17 9.97 8.32
CA THR A 270 20.38 8.62 7.81
C THR A 270 19.28 7.66 8.29
N SER A 271 19.35 6.40 7.86
CA SER A 271 18.54 5.30 8.39
C SER A 271 19.39 4.04 8.59
N ALA A 272 18.91 3.12 9.41
CA ALA A 272 19.60 1.85 9.65
C ALA A 272 19.89 1.11 8.32
N GLU A 273 18.92 1.12 7.41
CA GLU A 273 19.02 0.48 6.10
C GLU A 273 20.12 1.12 5.23
N ARG A 274 20.32 2.44 5.31
CA ARG A 274 21.39 3.15 4.58
C ARG A 274 22.77 2.83 5.15
N ILE A 275 22.87 2.67 6.48
CA ILE A 275 24.14 2.30 7.14
C ILE A 275 24.59 0.92 6.68
N VAL A 276 23.66 -0.02 6.53
CA VAL A 276 23.96 -1.42 6.13
C VAL A 276 23.98 -1.62 4.63
N ALA A 277 23.40 -0.69 3.84
CA ALA A 277 23.28 -0.82 2.39
C ALA A 277 24.63 -1.06 1.69
N GLY A 278 24.65 -2.04 0.76
CA GLY A 278 25.82 -2.41 -0.01
C GLY A 278 26.85 -3.27 0.72
N MET A 279 26.56 -3.72 1.95
CA MET A 279 27.46 -4.57 2.73
C MET A 279 27.13 -6.05 2.55
N VAL A 280 28.05 -6.79 1.95
CA VAL A 280 27.86 -8.21 1.60
C VAL A 280 28.60 -9.12 2.58
N TYR A 281 29.68 -8.64 3.22
CA TYR A 281 30.52 -9.45 4.10
C TYR A 281 30.33 -9.08 5.57
N LEU A 282 30.48 -10.08 6.43
CA LEU A 282 30.52 -9.92 7.89
C LEU A 282 31.60 -8.92 8.32
N GLY A 283 31.24 -7.97 9.18
CA GLY A 283 32.16 -6.95 9.70
C GLY A 283 32.17 -5.61 8.96
N MET A 284 31.72 -5.54 7.72
CA MET A 284 31.79 -4.31 6.92
C MET A 284 30.91 -3.16 7.47
N TRP A 285 29.71 -3.47 7.95
CA TRP A 285 28.82 -2.45 8.49
C TRP A 285 29.30 -1.97 9.88
N GLN A 286 29.95 -2.84 10.65
CA GLN A 286 30.57 -2.47 11.91
C GLN A 286 31.73 -1.48 11.68
N GLU A 287 32.60 -1.77 10.71
CA GLU A 287 33.67 -0.86 10.32
C GLU A 287 33.12 0.51 9.85
N ARG A 288 32.01 0.48 9.11
CA ARG A 288 31.33 1.73 8.71
C ARG A 288 30.81 2.50 9.91
N CYS A 289 30.23 1.84 10.91
CA CYS A 289 29.78 2.48 12.14
C CYS A 289 30.94 3.16 12.87
N LEU A 290 32.09 2.52 12.95
CA LEU A 290 33.29 3.11 13.56
C LEU A 290 33.76 4.36 12.77
N LYS A 291 33.76 4.30 11.44
CA LYS A 291 34.07 5.49 10.60
C LYS A 291 33.06 6.62 10.77
N ILE A 292 31.77 6.29 11.01
CA ILE A 292 30.73 7.29 11.33
C ILE A 292 31.04 7.95 12.67
N VAL A 293 31.42 7.17 13.70
CA VAL A 293 31.76 7.69 15.02
C VAL A 293 32.96 8.65 14.91
N ASP A 294 34.03 8.22 14.23
CA ASP A 294 35.23 9.05 14.02
C ASP A 294 34.90 10.35 13.26
N ALA A 295 34.09 10.26 12.21
CA ALA A 295 33.69 11.43 11.44
C ALA A 295 32.85 12.44 12.26
N LEU A 296 31.94 11.96 13.11
CA LEU A 296 31.07 12.81 13.93
C LEU A 296 31.80 13.41 15.13
N SER A 297 32.72 12.66 15.75
CA SER A 297 33.50 13.14 16.90
C SER A 297 34.40 14.32 16.53
N ASN A 298 35.01 14.28 15.33
CA ASN A 298 35.87 15.34 14.85
C ASN A 298 35.13 16.64 14.54
N GLU A 299 33.87 16.57 14.09
CA GLU A 299 33.09 17.73 13.61
C GLU A 299 32.05 18.24 14.65
N ASN A 300 31.78 17.49 15.72
CA ASN A 300 30.72 17.73 16.69
C ASN A 300 29.33 17.87 16.06
N ASP A 301 29.05 17.13 14.98
CA ASP A 301 27.80 17.15 14.25
C ASP A 301 26.75 16.19 14.81
N TYR A 302 25.48 16.37 14.44
CA TYR A 302 24.41 15.43 14.78
C TYR A 302 24.26 14.35 13.71
N LEU A 303 24.16 13.08 14.14
CA LEU A 303 23.56 12.04 13.33
C LEU A 303 22.06 11.92 13.67
N TYR A 304 21.22 12.19 12.71
CA TYR A 304 19.77 12.04 12.86
C TYR A 304 19.29 10.73 12.24
N VAL A 305 18.65 9.90 13.06
CA VAL A 305 18.06 8.61 12.67
C VAL A 305 16.55 8.66 12.82
N ASP A 306 15.82 8.36 11.75
CA ASP A 306 14.36 8.48 11.70
C ASP A 306 13.63 7.62 12.77
N ARG A 307 14.23 6.51 13.22
CA ARG A 307 13.67 5.62 14.26
C ARG A 307 14.75 5.02 15.15
N LEU A 308 14.63 5.23 16.46
CA LEU A 308 15.51 4.61 17.44
C LEU A 308 15.45 3.07 17.36
N THR A 309 14.26 2.51 17.23
CA THR A 309 14.07 1.05 17.18
C THR A 309 14.74 0.38 15.99
N SER A 310 14.98 1.10 14.89
CA SER A 310 15.63 0.54 13.71
C SER A 310 17.13 0.31 13.94
N ILE A 311 17.80 1.15 14.71
CA ILE A 311 19.22 0.94 15.09
C ILE A 311 19.40 -0.07 16.21
N LEU A 312 18.36 -0.32 17.01
CA LEU A 312 18.35 -1.36 18.06
C LEU A 312 17.93 -2.74 17.53
N ALA A 313 17.46 -2.82 16.30
CA ALA A 313 17.07 -4.09 15.68
C ALA A 313 18.30 -4.97 15.42
N PRO A 314 18.25 -6.27 15.80
CA PRO A 314 19.35 -7.18 15.57
C PRO A 314 19.58 -7.40 14.07
N GLN A 315 20.83 -7.38 13.66
CA GLN A 315 21.29 -7.80 12.35
C GLN A 315 21.42 -9.33 12.28
N PRO A 316 21.65 -9.94 11.11
CA PRO A 316 21.77 -11.40 10.99
C PRO A 316 22.84 -12.05 11.87
N ASP A 317 23.85 -11.30 12.29
CA ASP A 317 24.92 -11.72 13.23
C ASP A 317 24.55 -11.61 14.71
N GLY A 318 23.33 -11.12 15.01
CA GLY A 318 22.81 -10.93 16.36
C GLY A 318 23.20 -9.60 17.02
N SER A 319 24.12 -8.82 16.45
CA SER A 319 24.49 -7.49 16.92
C SER A 319 23.58 -6.41 16.33
N SER A 320 23.58 -5.21 16.89
CA SER A 320 22.80 -4.07 16.40
C SER A 320 23.69 -2.86 16.11
N ILE A 321 23.21 -1.95 15.24
CA ILE A 321 23.88 -0.66 15.00
C ILE A 321 24.00 0.13 16.29
N GLY A 322 23.00 0.00 17.17
CA GLY A 322 22.96 0.63 18.49
C GLY A 322 24.12 0.20 19.39
N ASP A 323 24.58 -1.06 19.27
CA ASP A 323 25.70 -1.57 20.10
C ASP A 323 27.02 -0.82 19.83
N LEU A 324 27.15 -0.19 18.68
CA LEU A 324 28.33 0.59 18.31
C LEU A 324 28.13 2.11 18.49
N LEU A 325 26.95 2.65 18.11
CA LEU A 325 26.70 4.09 18.17
C LEU A 325 26.34 4.60 19.57
N LEU A 326 25.59 3.81 20.37
CA LEU A 326 25.12 4.28 21.67
C LEU A 326 26.23 4.42 22.72
N PRO A 327 27.23 3.54 22.82
CA PRO A 327 28.39 3.75 23.72
C PRO A 327 29.11 5.06 23.43
N ALA A 328 29.37 5.38 22.14
CA ALA A 328 29.98 6.63 21.73
C ALA A 328 29.10 7.87 22.04
N ALA A 329 27.78 7.71 21.95
CA ALA A 329 26.85 8.77 22.38
C ALA A 329 26.79 8.92 23.90
N MET A 330 26.96 7.82 24.67
CA MET A 330 27.00 7.85 26.14
C MET A 330 28.28 8.50 26.69
N SER A 331 29.43 8.27 26.02
CA SER A 331 30.69 8.95 26.35
C SER A 331 30.69 10.43 25.94
N GLY A 332 29.72 10.88 25.15
CA GLY A 332 29.67 12.24 24.60
C GLY A 332 30.59 12.44 23.40
N GLU A 333 31.11 11.37 22.81
CA GLU A 333 31.96 11.39 21.63
C GLU A 333 31.17 11.78 20.37
N ILE A 334 29.91 11.32 20.27
CA ILE A 334 28.99 11.70 19.18
C ILE A 334 27.66 12.18 19.73
N SER A 335 26.93 12.94 18.89
CA SER A 335 25.60 13.44 19.21
C SER A 335 24.55 12.88 18.27
N LEU A 336 23.47 12.32 18.85
CA LEU A 336 22.40 11.67 18.11
C LEU A 336 21.09 12.42 18.21
N ILE A 337 20.33 12.46 17.12
CA ILE A 337 18.90 12.78 17.15
C ILE A 337 18.16 11.52 16.70
N ALA A 338 17.18 11.07 17.47
CA ALA A 338 16.36 9.92 17.09
C ALA A 338 14.87 10.18 17.35
N GLU A 339 14.02 9.41 16.68
CA GLU A 339 12.56 9.48 16.87
C GLU A 339 12.02 8.15 17.40
N CYS A 340 10.96 8.22 18.22
CA CYS A 340 10.15 7.07 18.58
C CYS A 340 8.72 7.49 18.94
N THR A 341 7.84 6.50 19.04
CA THR A 341 6.50 6.66 19.64
C THR A 341 6.57 6.38 21.16
N GLU A 342 5.53 6.77 21.92
CA GLU A 342 5.48 6.47 23.36
C GLU A 342 5.53 4.95 23.62
N ALA A 343 4.79 4.17 22.85
CA ALA A 343 4.82 2.70 22.95
C ALA A 343 6.20 2.09 22.62
N GLU A 344 6.95 2.69 21.70
CA GLU A 344 8.34 2.29 21.41
C GLU A 344 9.29 2.70 22.52
N LEU A 345 9.10 3.89 23.11
CA LEU A 345 9.85 4.35 24.28
C LEU A 345 9.68 3.39 25.46
N GLU A 346 8.44 3.04 25.80
CA GLU A 346 8.17 2.08 26.88
C GLU A 346 8.82 0.72 26.64
N ARG A 347 8.80 0.22 25.38
CA ARG A 347 9.48 -1.03 25.02
C ARG A 347 10.99 -0.91 25.18
N CYS A 348 11.58 0.20 24.75
CA CYS A 348 13.00 0.47 24.93
C CYS A 348 13.37 0.54 26.42
N GLN A 349 12.55 1.20 27.23
CA GLN A 349 12.74 1.28 28.69
C GLN A 349 12.76 -0.10 29.36
N ARG A 350 11.89 -1.01 28.92
CA ARG A 350 11.80 -2.37 29.48
C ARG A 350 12.91 -3.30 28.95
N ARG A 351 13.25 -3.21 27.68
CA ARG A 351 14.14 -4.18 27.02
C ARG A 351 15.59 -3.71 26.91
N PHE A 352 15.80 -2.40 26.74
CA PHE A 352 17.09 -1.77 26.49
C PHE A 352 17.23 -0.46 27.29
N PRO A 353 17.12 -0.45 28.63
CA PRO A 353 17.11 0.77 29.45
C PRO A 353 18.36 1.63 29.24
N GLU A 354 19.51 0.99 29.05
CA GLU A 354 20.78 1.69 28.82
C GLU A 354 20.79 2.50 27.51
N SER A 355 20.06 2.07 26.51
CA SER A 355 20.02 2.74 25.19
C SER A 355 19.44 4.15 25.23
N LEU A 356 18.72 4.49 26.30
CA LEU A 356 18.07 5.81 26.48
C LEU A 356 18.93 6.81 27.26
N ARG A 357 19.99 6.35 27.94
CA ARG A 357 20.83 7.24 28.79
C ARG A 357 21.45 8.43 28.07
N PRO A 358 21.94 8.32 26.81
CA PRO A 358 22.54 9.47 26.14
C PRO A 358 21.53 10.57 25.78
N PHE A 359 20.23 10.24 25.73
CA PHE A 359 19.23 11.10 25.16
C PHE A 359 18.52 11.99 26.17
N ARG A 360 18.35 13.27 25.81
CA ARG A 360 17.29 14.10 26.38
C ARG A 360 15.99 13.80 25.66
N ILE A 361 15.00 13.34 26.39
CA ILE A 361 13.67 13.02 25.86
C ILE A 361 12.87 14.31 25.70
N ILE A 362 12.37 14.58 24.48
CA ILE A 362 11.50 15.71 24.15
C ILE A 362 10.19 15.13 23.60
N ARG A 363 9.09 15.36 24.33
CA ARG A 363 7.77 14.94 23.88
C ARG A 363 7.17 15.98 22.94
N ILE A 364 6.71 15.52 21.79
CA ILE A 364 6.07 16.35 20.76
C ILE A 364 4.56 16.08 20.82
N GLU A 365 3.87 16.96 21.49
CA GLU A 365 2.42 16.91 21.61
C GLU A 365 1.76 17.41 20.32
N PRO A 366 0.66 16.77 19.88
CA PRO A 366 -0.10 17.27 18.74
C PRO A 366 -0.78 18.60 19.10
N PRO A 367 -0.87 19.54 18.17
CA PRO A 367 -1.62 20.78 18.40
C PRO A 367 -3.10 20.47 18.61
N PRO A 368 -3.80 21.21 19.49
CA PRO A 368 -5.23 21.07 19.64
C PRO A 368 -5.95 21.37 18.32
N ALA A 369 -7.07 20.69 18.07
CA ALA A 369 -7.83 20.79 16.82
C ALA A 369 -8.21 22.24 16.44
N SER A 370 -8.43 23.09 17.44
CA SER A 370 -8.74 24.50 17.24
C SER A 370 -7.62 25.30 16.56
N GLN A 371 -6.37 24.91 16.71
CA GLN A 371 -5.20 25.58 16.11
C GLN A 371 -4.85 25.02 14.71
N VAL A 372 -5.37 23.84 14.37
CA VAL A 372 -5.03 23.17 13.11
C VAL A 372 -5.41 23.99 11.87
N PRO A 373 -6.58 24.66 11.79
CA PRO A 373 -6.92 25.50 10.65
C PRO A 373 -5.89 26.61 10.38
N GLU A 374 -5.37 27.26 11.42
CA GLU A 374 -4.32 28.27 11.28
C GLU A 374 -3.01 27.66 10.76
N LEU A 375 -2.62 26.51 11.29
CA LEU A 375 -1.43 25.79 10.82
C LEU A 375 -1.57 25.38 9.36
N MET A 376 -2.77 24.97 8.91
CA MET A 376 -3.04 24.65 7.52
C MET A 376 -2.89 25.87 6.60
N LEU A 377 -3.41 27.02 7.00
CA LEU A 377 -3.23 28.26 6.24
C LEU A 377 -1.76 28.66 6.13
N ARG A 378 -1.00 28.59 7.22
CA ARG A 378 0.45 28.83 7.22
C ARG A 378 1.20 27.84 6.31
N TYR A 379 0.79 26.57 6.31
CA TYR A 379 1.38 25.55 5.45
C TYR A 379 1.10 25.82 3.98
N GLN A 380 -0.14 26.15 3.61
CA GLN A 380 -0.51 26.53 2.26
C GLN A 380 0.25 27.77 1.76
N ALA A 381 0.41 28.78 2.64
CA ALA A 381 1.19 29.97 2.34
C ALA A 381 2.68 29.63 2.11
N ALA A 382 3.28 28.81 2.98
CA ALA A 382 4.67 28.39 2.86
C ALA A 382 4.92 27.59 1.57
N LYS A 383 3.94 26.78 1.15
CA LYS A 383 3.98 25.98 -0.08
C LYS A 383 3.64 26.78 -1.34
N ARG A 384 3.12 27.98 -1.20
CA ARG A 384 2.51 28.78 -2.28
C ARG A 384 1.44 28.01 -3.02
N SER A 385 0.57 27.34 -2.26
CA SER A 385 -0.50 26.48 -2.78
C SER A 385 -1.42 27.25 -3.71
N ARG A 386 -1.82 26.63 -4.80
CA ARG A 386 -2.83 27.15 -5.75
C ARG A 386 -4.25 26.83 -5.33
N VAL A 387 -4.40 25.86 -4.44
CA VAL A 387 -5.69 25.47 -3.89
C VAL A 387 -5.85 26.13 -2.52
N SER A 388 -6.82 27.00 -2.36
CA SER A 388 -7.21 27.58 -1.08
C SER A 388 -8.46 26.90 -0.55
N ILE A 389 -8.62 26.85 0.76
CA ILE A 389 -9.81 26.33 1.41
C ILE A 389 -10.43 27.46 2.26
N HIS A 390 -11.73 27.69 2.07
CA HIS A 390 -12.47 28.65 2.87
C HIS A 390 -12.43 28.27 4.38
N ALA A 391 -12.46 29.25 5.27
CA ALA A 391 -12.34 29.03 6.72
C ALA A 391 -13.32 27.99 7.29
N LEU A 392 -14.57 27.99 6.82
CA LEU A 392 -15.56 26.98 7.21
C LEU A 392 -15.19 25.59 6.67
N GLY A 393 -14.64 25.53 5.45
CA GLY A 393 -14.14 24.27 4.86
C GLY A 393 -12.94 23.70 5.63
N LEU A 394 -12.05 24.56 6.15
CA LEU A 394 -10.94 24.11 7.00
C LEU A 394 -11.44 23.47 8.30
N ARG A 395 -12.44 24.10 8.95
CA ARG A 395 -13.06 23.52 10.15
C ARG A 395 -13.71 22.17 9.86
N GLN A 396 -14.44 22.09 8.76
CA GLN A 396 -15.08 20.84 8.33
C GLN A 396 -14.05 19.75 8.05
N LEU A 397 -12.95 20.09 7.35
CA LEU A 397 -11.85 19.16 7.11
C LEU A 397 -11.24 18.63 8.41
N VAL A 398 -11.01 19.51 9.39
CA VAL A 398 -10.51 19.08 10.71
C VAL A 398 -11.46 18.09 11.34
N GLY A 399 -12.77 18.35 11.32
CA GLY A 399 -13.79 17.42 11.82
C GLY A 399 -13.78 16.07 11.09
N HIS A 400 -13.67 16.09 9.76
CA HIS A 400 -13.55 14.84 8.99
C HIS A 400 -12.28 14.05 9.36
N LEU A 401 -11.13 14.72 9.46
CA LEU A 401 -9.86 14.10 9.85
C LEU A 401 -9.88 13.57 11.29
N GLU A 402 -10.56 14.22 12.23
CA GLU A 402 -10.74 13.73 13.60
C GLU A 402 -11.61 12.48 13.64
N THR A 403 -12.70 12.48 12.89
CA THR A 403 -13.67 11.40 12.89
C THR A 403 -13.13 10.17 12.17
N PHE A 404 -12.61 10.33 10.93
CA PHE A 404 -12.33 9.25 10.02
C PHE A 404 -10.85 8.82 9.92
N GLN A 405 -9.91 9.60 10.49
CA GLN A 405 -8.48 9.31 10.43
C GLN A 405 -7.83 9.40 11.81
N ARG A 406 -8.07 8.35 12.63
CA ARG A 406 -7.60 8.27 14.02
C ARG A 406 -6.21 7.67 14.19
N ASP A 407 -5.70 7.01 13.17
CA ASP A 407 -4.40 6.33 13.12
C ASP A 407 -3.20 7.27 13.10
N SER A 408 -3.44 8.56 12.86
CA SER A 408 -2.41 9.58 12.76
C SER A 408 -2.83 10.89 13.41
N LEU A 409 -1.84 11.62 13.91
CA LEU A 409 -2.03 12.86 14.67
C LEU A 409 -1.97 14.10 13.78
N PHE A 410 -2.51 15.20 14.27
CA PHE A 410 -2.26 16.52 13.73
C PHE A 410 -0.83 17.00 14.05
N PRO A 411 -0.26 17.87 13.18
CA PRO A 411 -0.83 18.41 11.97
C PRO A 411 -0.61 17.51 10.73
N GLY A 412 0.11 16.39 10.87
CA GLY A 412 0.58 15.57 9.75
C GLY A 412 -0.53 15.04 8.84
N LYS A 413 -1.66 14.59 9.41
CA LYS A 413 -2.80 14.12 8.60
C LYS A 413 -3.43 15.24 7.78
N ALA A 414 -3.49 16.46 8.33
CA ALA A 414 -4.02 17.61 7.61
C ALA A 414 -3.10 18.03 6.45
N PHE A 415 -1.79 18.04 6.66
CA PHE A 415 -0.83 18.40 5.62
C PHE A 415 -0.77 17.38 4.49
N ARG A 416 -0.86 16.07 4.81
CA ARG A 416 -0.96 15.02 3.79
C ARG A 416 -2.18 15.18 2.89
N PHE A 417 -3.33 15.54 3.48
CA PHE A 417 -4.52 15.82 2.69
C PHE A 417 -4.33 17.06 1.79
N LEU A 418 -3.73 18.13 2.30
CA LEU A 418 -3.42 19.33 1.52
C LEU A 418 -2.45 19.03 0.37
N ASP A 419 -1.43 18.19 0.61
CA ASP A 419 -0.48 17.77 -0.42
C ASP A 419 -1.16 16.94 -1.51
N TRP A 420 -2.03 16.02 -1.12
CA TRP A 420 -2.84 15.26 -2.06
C TRP A 420 -3.78 16.16 -2.87
N LEU A 421 -4.42 17.12 -2.21
CA LEU A 421 -5.35 18.05 -2.86
C LEU A 421 -4.64 18.91 -3.92
N GLU A 422 -3.43 19.36 -3.63
CA GLU A 422 -2.60 20.13 -4.58
C GLU A 422 -2.25 19.30 -5.81
N GLN A 423 -1.96 18.01 -5.64
CA GLN A 423 -1.67 17.07 -6.74
C GLN A 423 -2.90 16.80 -7.63
N GLN A 424 -4.13 16.92 -7.09
CA GLN A 424 -5.36 16.75 -7.85
C GLN A 424 -5.79 18.01 -8.61
N GLY A 425 -5.17 19.16 -8.34
CA GLY A 425 -5.49 20.43 -9.00
C GLY A 425 -5.06 20.48 -10.47
N GLU A 426 -5.83 21.14 -11.32
CA GLU A 426 -5.43 21.42 -12.69
C GLU A 426 -4.26 22.40 -12.72
N PRO A 427 -3.20 22.13 -13.53
CA PRO A 427 -2.07 23.05 -13.64
C PRO A 427 -2.53 24.44 -14.09
N GLY A 428 -2.17 25.47 -13.32
CA GLY A 428 -2.42 26.87 -13.69
C GLY A 428 -3.72 27.48 -13.18
N LYS A 429 -4.65 26.72 -12.63
CA LYS A 429 -5.94 27.26 -12.09
C LYS A 429 -5.89 27.36 -10.56
N ALA A 430 -6.09 28.57 -10.02
CA ALA A 430 -6.38 28.77 -8.61
C ALA A 430 -7.84 28.40 -8.32
N ARG A 431 -8.08 27.64 -7.26
CA ARG A 431 -9.44 27.24 -6.84
C ARG A 431 -9.60 27.41 -5.33
N THR A 432 -10.75 27.95 -4.92
CA THR A 432 -11.16 28.00 -3.52
C THR A 432 -12.23 26.94 -3.27
N LEU A 433 -12.00 26.08 -2.28
CA LEU A 433 -12.90 25.01 -1.87
C LEU A 433 -13.78 25.50 -0.70
N TYR A 434 -15.08 25.32 -0.86
CA TYR A 434 -16.09 25.56 0.18
C TYR A 434 -16.37 24.23 0.93
N PRO A 435 -17.14 24.26 2.03
CA PRO A 435 -17.40 23.08 2.84
C PRO A 435 -17.82 21.83 2.05
N ARG A 436 -18.76 21.96 1.12
CA ARG A 436 -19.20 20.87 0.26
C ARG A 436 -18.08 20.29 -0.62
N ASP A 437 -17.32 21.18 -1.27
CA ASP A 437 -16.17 20.77 -2.09
C ASP A 437 -15.14 20.00 -1.27
N VAL A 438 -14.93 20.42 0.00
CA VAL A 438 -14.02 19.74 0.94
C VAL A 438 -14.52 18.33 1.26
N SER A 439 -15.81 18.16 1.54
CA SER A 439 -16.40 16.82 1.78
C SER A 439 -16.30 15.92 0.55
N GLU A 440 -16.55 16.46 -0.65
CA GLU A 440 -16.40 15.73 -1.92
C GLU A 440 -14.93 15.36 -2.20
N ALA A 441 -14.00 16.27 -1.91
CA ALA A 441 -12.56 16.00 -2.03
C ALA A 441 -12.10 14.94 -1.01
N TYR A 442 -12.60 15.02 0.23
CA TYR A 442 -12.28 14.06 1.28
C TYR A 442 -12.86 12.67 0.98
N ALA A 443 -14.07 12.60 0.40
CA ALA A 443 -14.68 11.36 -0.09
C ALA A 443 -13.78 10.68 -1.15
N ARG A 444 -13.26 11.45 -2.11
CA ARG A 444 -12.31 10.93 -3.12
C ARG A 444 -10.97 10.50 -2.52
N TYR A 445 -10.46 11.23 -1.52
CA TYR A 445 -9.20 10.92 -0.84
C TYR A 445 -9.27 9.60 -0.07
N THR A 446 -10.39 9.34 0.60
CA THR A 446 -10.58 8.16 1.45
C THR A 446 -11.23 6.98 0.73
N GLY A 447 -11.90 7.24 -0.41
CA GLY A 447 -12.74 6.28 -1.09
C GLY A 447 -14.08 5.99 -0.38
N LEU A 448 -14.45 6.84 0.59
CA LEU A 448 -15.69 6.68 1.35
C LEU A 448 -16.86 7.35 0.61
N PRO A 449 -18.09 6.83 0.75
CA PRO A 449 -19.28 7.45 0.21
C PRO A 449 -19.49 8.85 0.78
N LEU A 450 -19.84 9.82 -0.10
CA LEU A 450 -20.12 11.20 0.31
C LEU A 450 -21.27 11.27 1.34
N GLN A 451 -22.26 10.38 1.21
CA GLN A 451 -23.37 10.28 2.16
C GLN A 451 -22.92 10.00 3.59
N LEU A 452 -21.78 9.34 3.78
CA LEU A 452 -21.23 9.07 5.11
C LEU A 452 -20.47 10.28 5.67
N ILE A 453 -19.79 11.03 4.79
CA ILE A 453 -18.87 12.12 5.18
C ILE A 453 -19.60 13.43 5.35
N SER A 454 -20.51 13.78 4.41
CA SER A 454 -21.17 15.10 4.38
C SER A 454 -22.44 15.13 5.22
N ASP A 455 -22.51 16.09 6.16
CA ASP A 455 -23.73 16.36 6.92
C ASP A 455 -24.86 16.97 6.08
N GLU A 456 -24.51 17.57 4.93
CA GLU A 456 -25.48 18.16 4.00
C GLU A 456 -26.26 17.11 3.22
N VAL A 457 -25.73 15.88 3.12
CA VAL A 457 -26.40 14.78 2.42
C VAL A 457 -27.17 13.96 3.45
N PRO A 458 -28.51 14.02 3.48
CA PRO A 458 -29.28 13.26 4.45
C PRO A 458 -29.10 11.76 4.24
N ALA A 459 -28.96 11.00 5.31
CA ALA A 459 -28.98 9.55 5.30
C ALA A 459 -30.08 9.07 6.25
N GLU A 460 -31.31 9.18 5.79
CA GLU A 460 -32.46 8.65 6.52
C GLU A 460 -32.32 7.12 6.69
N GLN A 461 -32.64 6.63 7.87
CA GLN A 461 -32.60 5.20 8.16
C GLN A 461 -33.44 4.40 7.16
N ALA A 462 -34.58 4.92 6.75
CA ALA A 462 -35.45 4.28 5.76
C ALA A 462 -34.77 4.15 4.37
N SER A 463 -34.05 5.17 3.93
CA SER A 463 -33.27 5.16 2.68
C SER A 463 -32.13 4.12 2.75
N LEU A 464 -31.36 4.11 3.85
CA LEU A 464 -30.29 3.14 4.08
C LEU A 464 -30.84 1.69 4.13
N ALA A 465 -31.97 1.47 4.82
CA ALA A 465 -32.64 0.18 4.82
C ALA A 465 -33.10 -0.23 3.41
N GLY A 466 -33.61 0.72 2.61
CA GLY A 466 -33.97 0.50 1.23
C GLY A 466 -32.80 0.03 0.36
N GLN A 467 -31.63 0.65 0.50
CA GLN A 467 -30.40 0.24 -0.18
C GLN A 467 -29.98 -1.19 0.21
N LEU A 468 -30.03 -1.53 1.50
CA LEU A 468 -29.69 -2.87 1.98
C LEU A 468 -30.67 -3.94 1.43
N ARG A 469 -31.98 -3.61 1.34
CA ARG A 469 -33.03 -4.51 0.79
C ARG A 469 -32.86 -4.81 -0.70
N GLN A 470 -32.15 -3.98 -1.46
CA GLN A 470 -31.85 -4.25 -2.86
C GLN A 470 -30.96 -5.49 -3.03
N GLY A 471 -30.02 -5.71 -2.10
CA GLY A 471 -29.11 -6.84 -2.14
C GLY A 471 -29.49 -8.00 -1.22
N VAL A 472 -30.35 -7.76 -0.20
CA VAL A 472 -30.72 -8.74 0.82
C VAL A 472 -32.23 -8.93 0.83
N ILE A 473 -32.66 -10.00 0.20
CA ILE A 473 -34.08 -10.30 0.01
C ILE A 473 -34.65 -11.04 1.19
N GLY A 474 -35.86 -10.68 1.62
CA GLY A 474 -36.64 -11.39 2.63
C GLY A 474 -36.14 -11.19 4.07
N GLN A 475 -35.29 -10.21 4.33
CA GLN A 475 -34.75 -9.93 5.66
C GLN A 475 -34.98 -8.46 6.06
N ASP A 476 -36.17 -7.92 5.87
CA ASP A 476 -36.47 -6.48 6.01
C ASP A 476 -36.10 -5.95 7.40
N ARG A 477 -36.47 -6.69 8.48
CA ARG A 477 -36.11 -6.27 9.84
C ARG A 477 -34.61 -6.25 10.08
N ALA A 478 -33.87 -7.21 9.51
CA ALA A 478 -32.42 -7.24 9.62
C ALA A 478 -31.80 -6.01 8.94
N CYS A 479 -32.31 -5.63 7.77
CA CYS A 479 -31.89 -4.44 7.06
C CYS A 479 -32.23 -3.15 7.85
N GLU A 480 -33.37 -3.07 8.51
CA GLU A 480 -33.78 -1.93 9.34
C GLU A 480 -32.86 -1.75 10.57
N LEU A 481 -32.59 -2.85 11.30
CA LEU A 481 -31.70 -2.80 12.46
C LEU A 481 -30.27 -2.41 12.07
N ALA A 482 -29.77 -3.00 10.99
CA ALA A 482 -28.46 -2.67 10.47
C ALA A 482 -28.40 -1.19 10.01
N ALA A 483 -29.42 -0.70 9.29
CA ALA A 483 -29.51 0.71 8.89
C ALA A 483 -29.55 1.65 10.10
N GLY A 484 -30.14 1.25 11.22
CA GLY A 484 -30.15 2.02 12.46
C GLY A 484 -28.75 2.25 13.04
N VAL A 485 -27.87 1.25 12.95
CA VAL A 485 -26.44 1.39 13.34
C VAL A 485 -25.73 2.41 12.45
N LEU A 486 -25.98 2.34 11.13
CA LEU A 486 -25.41 3.29 10.18
C LEU A 486 -25.88 4.73 10.42
N ALA A 487 -27.16 4.92 10.64
CA ALA A 487 -27.74 6.22 10.91
C ALA A 487 -27.16 6.82 12.21
N ARG A 488 -27.00 6.02 13.26
CA ARG A 488 -26.40 6.43 14.55
C ARG A 488 -24.93 6.83 14.37
N PHE A 489 -24.17 6.09 13.59
CA PHE A 489 -22.78 6.42 13.27
C PHE A 489 -22.68 7.75 12.52
N LYS A 490 -23.50 7.95 11.49
CA LYS A 490 -23.54 9.20 10.74
C LYS A 490 -23.91 10.40 11.62
N ALA A 491 -24.84 10.20 12.56
CA ALA A 491 -25.24 11.24 13.53
C ALA A 491 -24.15 11.54 14.59
N GLY A 492 -23.03 10.81 14.60
CA GLY A 492 -21.97 10.96 15.61
C GLY A 492 -22.39 10.56 17.02
N LEU A 493 -23.43 9.70 17.14
CA LEU A 493 -24.01 9.28 18.42
C LEU A 493 -23.53 7.88 18.87
N ASN A 494 -22.53 7.33 18.20
CA ASN A 494 -21.88 6.09 18.63
C ASN A 494 -20.88 6.37 19.76
N ASP A 495 -20.63 5.34 20.59
CA ASP A 495 -19.57 5.40 21.62
C ASP A 495 -18.20 5.49 20.94
N PRO A 496 -17.41 6.57 21.20
CA PRO A 496 -16.12 6.78 20.52
C PRO A 496 -15.04 5.77 20.90
N GLU A 497 -15.23 5.02 22.01
CA GLU A 497 -14.25 4.04 22.48
C GLU A 497 -14.54 2.60 21.98
N LYS A 498 -15.67 2.39 21.30
CA LYS A 498 -16.09 1.09 20.77
C LYS A 498 -16.09 1.06 19.24
N PRO A 499 -16.17 -0.13 18.61
CA PRO A 499 -16.47 -0.24 17.18
C PRO A 499 -17.74 0.53 16.80
N VAL A 500 -17.85 0.94 15.53
CA VAL A 500 -19.04 1.64 14.99
C VAL A 500 -20.34 0.92 15.32
N GLY A 501 -20.29 -0.41 15.29
CA GLY A 501 -21.39 -1.27 15.69
C GLY A 501 -20.97 -2.73 15.72
N THR A 502 -21.62 -3.47 16.61
CA THR A 502 -21.38 -4.90 16.80
C THR A 502 -22.70 -5.66 16.56
N LEU A 503 -22.74 -6.46 15.50
CA LEU A 503 -23.92 -7.16 15.03
C LEU A 503 -23.71 -8.68 15.07
N LEU A 504 -24.65 -9.42 15.65
CA LEU A 504 -24.68 -10.87 15.59
C LEU A 504 -25.87 -11.33 14.73
N PHE A 505 -25.57 -11.95 13.59
CA PHE A 505 -26.56 -12.51 12.66
C PHE A 505 -26.81 -13.97 13.00
N ALA A 506 -28.01 -14.28 13.49
CA ALA A 506 -28.40 -15.61 13.91
C ALA A 506 -29.48 -16.19 12.99
N GLY A 507 -29.35 -17.44 12.58
CA GLY A 507 -30.37 -18.08 11.75
C GLY A 507 -29.83 -19.16 10.82
N PRO A 508 -30.68 -19.79 10.00
CA PRO A 508 -30.32 -20.89 9.13
C PRO A 508 -29.22 -20.55 8.12
N THR A 509 -28.59 -21.58 7.59
CA THR A 509 -27.61 -21.42 6.51
C THR A 509 -28.31 -20.96 5.22
N GLY A 510 -27.66 -20.08 4.45
CA GLY A 510 -28.11 -19.67 3.11
C GLY A 510 -29.29 -18.70 3.07
N VAL A 511 -29.61 -18.01 4.19
CA VAL A 511 -30.70 -17.02 4.27
C VAL A 511 -30.23 -15.55 4.03
N GLY A 512 -28.94 -15.34 3.77
CA GLY A 512 -28.42 -14.01 3.43
C GLY A 512 -27.59 -13.32 4.51
N LYS A 513 -27.14 -13.97 5.58
CA LYS A 513 -26.31 -13.39 6.66
C LYS A 513 -25.03 -12.74 6.13
N THR A 514 -24.25 -13.50 5.37
CA THR A 514 -23.00 -12.99 4.75
C THR A 514 -23.29 -11.94 3.67
N GLU A 515 -24.43 -12.03 2.96
CA GLU A 515 -24.82 -11.05 1.97
C GLU A 515 -25.14 -9.69 2.61
N LEU A 516 -25.83 -9.67 3.77
CA LEU A 516 -26.04 -8.42 4.51
C LEU A 516 -24.71 -7.79 4.94
N SER A 517 -23.71 -8.59 5.36
CA SER A 517 -22.37 -8.07 5.67
C SER A 517 -21.72 -7.39 4.44
N LYS A 518 -21.84 -7.97 3.25
CA LYS A 518 -21.34 -7.39 2.01
C LYS A 518 -22.05 -6.08 1.65
N GLN A 519 -23.38 -6.08 1.76
CA GLN A 519 -24.17 -4.87 1.48
C GLN A 519 -23.85 -3.76 2.48
N LEU A 520 -23.64 -4.09 3.77
CA LEU A 520 -23.17 -3.12 4.76
C LEU A 520 -21.80 -2.55 4.40
N ALA A 521 -20.84 -3.39 3.98
CA ALA A 521 -19.53 -2.92 3.55
C ALA A 521 -19.63 -1.98 2.34
N ARG A 522 -20.46 -2.30 1.34
CA ARG A 522 -20.72 -1.42 0.19
C ARG A 522 -21.36 -0.10 0.61
N THR A 523 -22.38 -0.14 1.46
CA THR A 523 -23.11 1.08 1.86
C THR A 523 -22.26 1.98 2.73
N LEU A 524 -21.48 1.42 3.67
CA LEU A 524 -20.62 2.19 4.57
C LEU A 524 -19.32 2.64 3.93
N PHE A 525 -18.66 1.74 3.21
CA PHE A 525 -17.28 1.95 2.79
C PHE A 525 -17.12 2.03 1.28
N GLY A 526 -18.23 1.97 0.52
CA GLY A 526 -18.25 2.12 -0.93
C GLY A 526 -17.84 0.87 -1.72
N ASN A 527 -17.21 -0.12 -1.09
CA ASN A 527 -16.75 -1.34 -1.76
C ASN A 527 -16.85 -2.56 -0.83
N GLU A 528 -17.17 -3.73 -1.40
CA GLU A 528 -17.12 -5.03 -0.71
C GLU A 528 -15.71 -5.43 -0.25
N ASP A 529 -14.66 -4.99 -0.95
CA ASP A 529 -13.27 -5.29 -0.61
C ASP A 529 -12.84 -4.72 0.75
N ARG A 530 -13.66 -3.81 1.31
CA ARG A 530 -13.53 -3.32 2.67
C ARG A 530 -14.07 -4.31 3.73
N MET A 531 -14.46 -5.52 3.32
CA MET A 531 -14.88 -6.58 4.22
C MET A 531 -13.72 -7.55 4.51
N ILE A 532 -13.34 -7.61 5.77
CA ILE A 532 -12.37 -8.57 6.31
C ILE A 532 -13.13 -9.78 6.81
N ARG A 533 -13.20 -10.85 6.03
CA ARG A 533 -13.86 -12.09 6.42
C ARG A 533 -12.88 -13.07 7.05
N LEU A 534 -13.30 -13.66 8.17
CA LEU A 534 -12.60 -14.70 8.92
C LEU A 534 -13.55 -15.85 9.13
N ASP A 535 -13.21 -17.05 8.67
CA ASP A 535 -13.97 -18.27 8.90
C ASP A 535 -13.50 -18.92 10.21
N MET A 536 -14.38 -18.97 11.21
CA MET A 536 -14.00 -19.45 12.53
C MET A 536 -13.78 -20.96 12.59
N SER A 537 -14.13 -21.69 11.55
CA SER A 537 -13.75 -23.11 11.42
C SER A 537 -12.23 -23.31 11.27
N GLU A 538 -11.49 -22.27 10.84
CA GLU A 538 -10.03 -22.29 10.80
C GLU A 538 -9.37 -21.99 12.17
N TYR A 539 -10.16 -21.53 13.15
CA TYR A 539 -9.70 -21.08 14.47
C TYR A 539 -10.27 -21.92 15.63
N MET A 540 -10.47 -23.20 15.40
CA MET A 540 -11.02 -24.16 16.37
C MET A 540 -9.98 -24.68 17.37
N GLN A 541 -8.70 -24.56 17.08
CA GLN A 541 -7.61 -25.17 17.85
C GLN A 541 -7.07 -24.22 18.93
N PRO A 542 -6.57 -24.74 20.07
CA PRO A 542 -5.80 -23.93 21.04
C PRO A 542 -4.65 -23.19 20.36
N GLY A 543 -4.41 -21.94 20.78
CA GLY A 543 -3.38 -21.07 20.19
C GLY A 543 -3.74 -20.43 18.85
N SER A 544 -4.91 -20.77 18.25
CA SER A 544 -5.34 -20.18 16.99
C SER A 544 -5.63 -18.67 17.08
N ALA A 545 -5.97 -18.18 18.28
CA ALA A 545 -6.15 -16.75 18.54
C ALA A 545 -4.87 -15.93 18.27
N GLN A 546 -3.68 -16.51 18.49
CA GLN A 546 -2.40 -15.84 18.20
C GLN A 546 -2.25 -15.51 16.73
N ARG A 547 -2.75 -16.37 15.82
CA ARG A 547 -2.72 -16.14 14.36
C ARG A 547 -3.48 -14.88 13.95
N LEU A 548 -4.47 -14.44 14.73
CA LEU A 548 -5.22 -13.21 14.49
C LEU A 548 -4.38 -11.95 14.81
N MET A 549 -3.37 -12.09 15.67
CA MET A 549 -2.50 -11.01 16.15
C MET A 549 -1.10 -11.05 15.52
N GLU A 550 -0.76 -12.12 14.79
CA GLU A 550 0.57 -12.36 14.27
C GLU A 550 0.96 -11.31 13.21
N VAL A 551 2.23 -10.89 13.25
CA VAL A 551 2.78 -9.92 12.29
C VAL A 551 4.10 -10.45 11.75
N GLY A 552 4.22 -10.51 10.42
CA GLY A 552 5.43 -10.96 9.75
C GLY A 552 5.34 -10.84 8.24
N PRO A 553 6.45 -11.02 7.51
CA PRO A 553 6.46 -11.00 6.06
C PRO A 553 5.53 -12.08 5.48
N GLY A 554 4.57 -11.66 4.66
CA GLY A 554 3.61 -12.57 4.03
C GLY A 554 2.46 -13.04 4.93
N ILE A 555 2.37 -12.58 6.18
CA ILE A 555 1.27 -12.91 7.10
C ILE A 555 0.17 -11.87 6.96
N THR A 556 -1.05 -12.32 6.66
CA THR A 556 -2.25 -11.48 6.54
C THR A 556 -3.19 -11.71 7.72
N SER A 557 -2.72 -11.40 8.94
CA SER A 557 -3.55 -11.53 10.15
C SER A 557 -4.68 -10.49 10.20
N LEU A 558 -5.64 -10.68 11.13
CA LEU A 558 -6.67 -9.67 11.39
C LEU A 558 -6.06 -8.33 11.78
N ALA A 559 -5.08 -8.34 12.69
CA ALA A 559 -4.38 -7.14 13.14
C ALA A 559 -3.76 -6.36 11.98
N GLU A 560 -3.06 -7.04 11.07
CA GLU A 560 -2.43 -6.41 9.91
C GLU A 560 -3.47 -5.87 8.91
N ARG A 561 -4.54 -6.63 8.61
CA ARG A 561 -5.61 -6.21 7.70
C ARG A 561 -6.36 -4.99 8.20
N VAL A 562 -6.72 -4.93 9.50
CA VAL A 562 -7.39 -3.77 10.08
C VAL A 562 -6.45 -2.56 10.15
N ARG A 563 -5.16 -2.77 10.41
CA ARG A 563 -4.18 -1.69 10.38
C ARG A 563 -4.02 -1.08 8.98
N GLN A 564 -4.07 -1.91 7.93
CA GLN A 564 -4.03 -1.45 6.54
C GLN A 564 -5.35 -0.78 6.11
N GLN A 565 -6.48 -1.27 6.65
CA GLN A 565 -7.83 -0.78 6.36
C GLN A 565 -8.61 -0.51 7.65
N PRO A 566 -8.32 0.59 8.38
CA PRO A 566 -8.98 0.88 9.65
C PRO A 566 -10.50 1.06 9.53
N MET A 567 -10.97 1.51 8.36
CA MET A 567 -12.40 1.62 8.03
C MET A 567 -12.83 0.41 7.24
N SER A 568 -13.26 -0.63 7.92
CA SER A 568 -13.63 -1.91 7.34
C SER A 568 -14.76 -2.59 8.11
N LEU A 569 -15.41 -3.53 7.45
CA LEU A 569 -16.33 -4.46 8.10
C LEU A 569 -15.57 -5.75 8.42
N VAL A 570 -15.50 -6.13 9.68
CA VAL A 570 -14.87 -7.38 10.11
C VAL A 570 -15.99 -8.40 10.34
N LEU A 571 -15.98 -9.48 9.55
CA LEU A 571 -16.94 -10.56 9.63
C LEU A 571 -16.30 -11.81 10.22
N PHE A 572 -16.74 -12.22 11.41
CA PHE A 572 -16.45 -13.52 12.01
C PHE A 572 -17.56 -14.50 11.61
N ASP A 573 -17.28 -15.36 10.63
CA ASP A 573 -18.26 -16.30 10.09
C ASP A 573 -18.25 -17.59 10.92
N GLU A 574 -19.42 -18.10 11.31
CA GLU A 574 -19.64 -19.28 12.14
C GLU A 574 -18.92 -19.18 13.51
N ILE A 575 -19.18 -18.08 14.23
CA ILE A 575 -18.47 -17.72 15.47
C ILE A 575 -18.53 -18.79 16.56
N GLU A 576 -19.57 -19.61 16.58
CA GLU A 576 -19.73 -20.74 17.51
C GLU A 576 -18.68 -21.83 17.40
N LYS A 577 -17.95 -21.88 16.27
CA LYS A 577 -16.85 -22.83 16.05
C LYS A 577 -15.51 -22.37 16.59
N ALA A 578 -15.39 -21.10 16.94
CA ALA A 578 -14.14 -20.53 17.41
C ALA A 578 -13.68 -21.13 18.75
N HIS A 579 -12.37 -21.29 18.90
CA HIS A 579 -11.80 -21.66 20.21
C HIS A 579 -12.08 -20.56 21.26
N PRO A 580 -12.27 -20.90 22.54
CA PRO A 580 -12.56 -19.94 23.61
C PRO A 580 -11.58 -18.75 23.70
N GLU A 581 -10.32 -18.92 23.37
CA GLU A 581 -9.32 -17.86 23.32
C GLU A 581 -9.68 -16.73 22.32
N VAL A 582 -10.39 -17.06 21.24
CA VAL A 582 -10.86 -16.07 20.27
C VAL A 582 -11.93 -15.17 20.91
N PHE A 583 -12.79 -15.73 21.77
CA PHE A 583 -13.77 -14.93 22.50
C PHE A 583 -13.12 -13.96 23.48
N ASP A 584 -12.03 -14.36 24.14
CA ASP A 584 -11.27 -13.49 25.05
C ASP A 584 -10.65 -12.31 24.28
N LEU A 585 -10.15 -12.56 23.06
CA LEU A 585 -9.66 -11.52 22.17
C LEU A 585 -10.79 -10.59 21.71
N LEU A 586 -11.97 -11.13 21.36
CA LEU A 586 -13.15 -10.34 20.99
C LEU A 586 -13.62 -9.43 22.12
N LEU A 587 -13.49 -9.84 23.38
CA LEU A 587 -13.81 -8.98 24.51
C LEU A 587 -13.02 -7.66 24.50
N GLY A 588 -11.74 -7.69 24.14
CA GLY A 588 -10.92 -6.48 23.96
C GLY A 588 -11.42 -5.61 22.79
N ILE A 589 -11.66 -6.25 21.63
CA ILE A 589 -12.12 -5.55 20.42
C ILE A 589 -13.49 -4.89 20.65
N LEU A 590 -14.47 -5.62 21.19
CA LEU A 590 -15.84 -5.13 21.35
C LEU A 590 -15.98 -4.15 22.54
N GLY A 591 -15.11 -4.24 23.55
CA GLY A 591 -15.18 -3.41 24.75
C GLY A 591 -14.44 -2.10 24.61
N GLU A 592 -13.20 -2.16 24.11
CA GLU A 592 -12.28 -1.02 24.04
C GLU A 592 -11.94 -0.61 22.62
N GLY A 593 -12.48 -1.28 21.60
CA GLY A 593 -12.16 -1.00 20.20
C GLY A 593 -10.70 -1.18 19.85
N ARG A 594 -9.97 -2.02 20.58
CA ARG A 594 -8.51 -2.15 20.46
C ARG A 594 -8.04 -3.58 20.53
N LEU A 595 -6.94 -3.86 19.84
CA LEU A 595 -6.23 -5.13 19.88
C LEU A 595 -4.72 -4.83 19.87
N THR A 596 -3.95 -5.57 20.66
CA THR A 596 -2.47 -5.47 20.62
C THR A 596 -1.93 -6.61 19.76
N ASP A 597 -1.15 -6.28 18.73
CA ASP A 597 -0.52 -7.25 17.86
C ASP A 597 0.69 -7.97 18.53
N SER A 598 1.24 -8.99 17.87
CA SER A 598 2.38 -9.76 18.39
C SER A 598 3.65 -8.93 18.58
N LEU A 599 3.75 -7.75 17.97
CA LEU A 599 4.85 -6.80 18.15
C LEU A 599 4.55 -5.77 19.25
N GLY A 600 3.45 -5.90 19.99
CA GLY A 600 3.01 -4.95 21.01
C GLY A 600 2.49 -3.63 20.47
N ARG A 601 2.08 -3.57 19.19
CA ARG A 601 1.49 -2.37 18.59
C ARG A 601 -0.03 -2.40 18.75
N LEU A 602 -0.61 -1.26 19.06
CA LEU A 602 -2.05 -1.11 19.17
C LEU A 602 -2.70 -1.05 17.78
N VAL A 603 -3.71 -1.85 17.56
CA VAL A 603 -4.58 -1.86 16.37
C VAL A 603 -5.94 -1.30 16.76
N ASP A 604 -6.41 -0.29 16.04
CA ASP A 604 -7.64 0.45 16.34
C ASP A 604 -8.83 -0.13 15.55
N PHE A 605 -9.84 -0.62 16.26
CA PHE A 605 -11.08 -1.16 15.71
C PHE A 605 -12.28 -0.20 15.84
N ARG A 606 -12.09 1.00 16.42
CA ARG A 606 -13.19 1.94 16.69
C ARG A 606 -13.87 2.47 15.43
N MET A 607 -13.21 2.34 14.27
CA MET A 607 -13.79 2.68 12.97
C MET A 607 -14.23 1.46 12.16
N THR A 608 -14.31 0.29 12.80
CA THR A 608 -14.81 -0.94 12.16
C THR A 608 -16.25 -1.21 12.53
N VAL A 609 -16.98 -1.90 11.65
CA VAL A 609 -18.22 -2.60 11.99
C VAL A 609 -17.89 -4.07 12.20
N VAL A 610 -18.19 -4.60 13.37
CA VAL A 610 -17.96 -6.00 13.68
C VAL A 610 -19.25 -6.78 13.47
N CYS A 611 -19.22 -7.72 12.53
CA CYS A 611 -20.31 -8.65 12.27
C CYS A 611 -19.89 -10.07 12.66
N MET A 612 -20.78 -10.79 13.27
CA MET A 612 -20.62 -12.21 13.60
C MET A 612 -21.79 -12.98 12.99
N THR A 613 -21.57 -14.17 12.43
CA THR A 613 -22.67 -15.04 12.02
C THR A 613 -22.71 -16.27 12.91
N SER A 614 -23.91 -16.77 13.16
CA SER A 614 -24.14 -18.02 13.90
C SER A 614 -25.29 -18.82 13.32
N ASN A 615 -25.14 -20.13 13.35
CA ASN A 615 -26.19 -21.11 13.00
C ASN A 615 -26.84 -21.75 14.24
N LEU A 616 -26.52 -21.30 15.44
CA LEU A 616 -27.06 -21.82 16.68
C LEU A 616 -28.61 -21.69 16.73
N GLY A 617 -29.26 -22.66 17.35
CA GLY A 617 -30.71 -22.68 17.52
C GLY A 617 -31.53 -23.17 16.33
N VAL A 618 -30.86 -23.48 15.18
CA VAL A 618 -31.55 -23.98 13.98
C VAL A 618 -32.15 -25.37 14.20
N GLU A 619 -31.44 -26.27 14.90
CA GLU A 619 -31.84 -27.65 15.14
C GLU A 619 -32.97 -27.77 16.16
N GLN A 620 -33.12 -26.80 17.05
CA GLN A 620 -34.19 -26.78 18.08
C GLN A 620 -35.54 -26.23 17.54
N SER A 621 -35.53 -25.70 16.31
CA SER A 621 -36.68 -25.03 15.68
C SER A 621 -37.39 -25.92 14.64
N GLU A 622 -37.27 -27.25 14.70
CA GLU A 622 -38.11 -28.12 13.86
C GLU A 622 -39.57 -27.97 14.32
N PRO A 623 -40.49 -27.54 13.42
CA PRO A 623 -41.85 -27.25 13.81
C PRO A 623 -42.65 -28.55 14.02
N THR A 624 -42.90 -28.89 15.24
CA THR A 624 -44.03 -29.74 15.61
C THR A 624 -45.24 -28.83 15.80
N GLY A 625 -45.94 -28.45 14.68
CA GLY A 625 -47.21 -27.74 14.74
C GLY A 625 -47.23 -26.31 14.21
N PHE A 626 -48.35 -25.94 13.60
CA PHE A 626 -48.65 -24.62 13.04
C PHE A 626 -48.56 -23.50 14.10
N GLY A 627 -47.57 -22.59 13.97
CA GLY A 627 -47.45 -21.40 14.80
C GLY A 627 -46.14 -20.63 14.56
N ALA A 628 -46.18 -19.63 13.70
CA ALA A 628 -45.04 -19.01 13.02
C ALA A 628 -44.15 -18.03 13.82
N GLU A 629 -44.38 -17.76 15.11
CA GLU A 629 -43.66 -16.70 15.85
C GLU A 629 -42.69 -17.18 16.95
N ARG A 630 -42.63 -18.45 17.29
CA ARG A 630 -41.78 -18.98 18.38
C ARG A 630 -40.26 -19.07 18.04
N GLY A 631 -39.87 -19.02 16.79
CA GLY A 631 -38.48 -19.24 16.36
C GLY A 631 -37.44 -18.20 16.85
N SER A 632 -37.83 -16.97 17.10
CA SER A 632 -36.85 -15.90 17.47
C SER A 632 -36.40 -16.00 18.95
N GLU A 633 -37.26 -16.47 19.84
CA GLU A 633 -36.94 -16.66 21.27
C GLU A 633 -36.04 -17.87 21.49
N ASP A 634 -36.20 -18.93 20.71
CA ASP A 634 -35.34 -20.12 20.79
C ASP A 634 -33.93 -19.84 20.32
N PHE A 635 -33.75 -19.04 19.24
CA PHE A 635 -32.45 -18.54 18.82
C PHE A 635 -31.78 -17.72 19.93
N MET A 636 -32.51 -16.79 20.54
CA MET A 636 -32.00 -15.95 21.61
C MET A 636 -31.59 -16.77 22.83
N ARG A 637 -32.33 -17.83 23.17
CA ARG A 637 -32.01 -18.73 24.27
C ARG A 637 -30.73 -19.53 23.96
N ALA A 638 -30.61 -20.12 22.79
CA ALA A 638 -29.44 -20.87 22.35
C ALA A 638 -28.18 -20.02 22.36
N ILE A 639 -28.26 -18.79 21.86
CA ILE A 639 -27.15 -17.82 21.85
C ILE A 639 -26.73 -17.49 23.28
N ARG A 640 -27.68 -17.15 24.19
CA ARG A 640 -27.37 -16.86 25.60
C ARG A 640 -26.76 -18.02 26.36
N GLN A 641 -27.07 -19.26 25.98
CA GLN A 641 -26.48 -20.44 26.59
C GLN A 641 -25.09 -20.76 26.10
N THR A 642 -24.76 -20.37 24.85
CA THR A 642 -23.49 -20.68 24.22
C THR A 642 -22.44 -19.62 24.48
N PHE A 643 -22.83 -18.33 24.43
CA PHE A 643 -21.89 -17.23 24.63
C PHE A 643 -21.81 -16.78 26.08
N ARG A 644 -20.61 -16.47 26.55
CA ARG A 644 -20.40 -15.89 27.88
C ARG A 644 -21.20 -14.60 28.02
N PRO A 645 -21.83 -14.32 29.18
CA PRO A 645 -22.63 -13.10 29.40
C PRO A 645 -21.85 -11.80 29.07
N GLU A 646 -20.54 -11.79 29.35
CA GLU A 646 -19.68 -10.63 29.13
C GLU A 646 -19.58 -10.29 27.61
N LEU A 647 -19.49 -11.30 26.75
CA LEU A 647 -19.44 -11.10 25.30
C LEU A 647 -20.81 -10.66 24.77
N PHE A 648 -21.87 -11.34 25.25
CA PHE A 648 -23.23 -11.02 24.83
C PHE A 648 -23.63 -9.58 25.13
N ASN A 649 -23.22 -9.04 26.30
CA ASN A 649 -23.49 -7.66 26.71
C ASN A 649 -22.73 -6.61 25.89
N ARG A 650 -21.77 -7.01 25.07
CA ARG A 650 -21.02 -6.12 24.16
C ARG A 650 -21.52 -6.14 22.72
N ILE A 651 -22.53 -6.94 22.44
CA ILE A 651 -23.20 -7.00 21.14
C ILE A 651 -24.33 -5.98 21.12
N ASP A 652 -24.29 -5.01 20.20
CA ASP A 652 -25.32 -3.98 20.08
C ASP A 652 -26.67 -4.56 19.65
N HIS A 653 -26.65 -5.43 18.66
CA HIS A 653 -27.87 -6.04 18.14
C HIS A 653 -27.65 -7.52 17.78
N VAL A 654 -28.51 -8.37 18.31
CA VAL A 654 -28.68 -9.74 17.81
C VAL A 654 -29.82 -9.73 16.80
N ILE A 655 -29.51 -10.05 15.57
CA ILE A 655 -30.41 -9.94 14.42
C ILE A 655 -30.81 -11.34 13.95
N PRO A 656 -32.07 -11.77 14.23
CA PRO A 656 -32.55 -13.06 13.76
C PRO A 656 -32.87 -12.99 12.25
N PHE A 657 -32.39 -13.98 11.51
CA PHE A 657 -32.70 -14.21 10.12
C PHE A 657 -33.76 -15.28 9.98
N ARG A 658 -34.86 -14.96 9.30
CA ARG A 658 -35.95 -15.92 9.05
C ARG A 658 -35.63 -16.82 7.85
N ARG A 659 -36.32 -17.97 7.79
CA ARG A 659 -36.29 -18.80 6.57
C ARG A 659 -36.91 -18.03 5.40
N LEU A 660 -36.37 -18.28 4.20
CA LEU A 660 -36.88 -17.66 2.99
C LEU A 660 -38.22 -18.27 2.57
N SER A 661 -39.17 -17.44 2.19
CA SER A 661 -40.40 -17.86 1.54
C SER A 661 -40.17 -18.15 0.05
N GLU A 662 -41.12 -18.86 -0.59
CA GLU A 662 -41.06 -19.10 -2.04
C GLU A 662 -40.97 -17.77 -2.84
N ALA A 663 -41.70 -16.75 -2.41
CA ALA A 663 -41.64 -15.43 -3.02
C ALA A 663 -40.26 -14.78 -2.86
N ASP A 664 -39.59 -14.95 -1.71
CA ASP A 664 -38.23 -14.46 -1.50
C ASP A 664 -37.26 -15.19 -2.41
N VAL A 665 -37.39 -16.51 -2.54
CA VAL A 665 -36.52 -17.31 -3.42
C VAL A 665 -36.66 -16.89 -4.88
N LEU A 666 -37.87 -16.62 -5.37
CA LEU A 666 -38.11 -16.11 -6.71
C LEU A 666 -37.40 -14.76 -6.93
N ARG A 667 -37.50 -13.85 -5.97
CA ARG A 667 -36.80 -12.56 -6.04
C ARG A 667 -35.27 -12.73 -6.02
N ILE A 668 -34.76 -13.73 -5.28
CA ILE A 668 -33.32 -14.07 -5.28
C ILE A 668 -32.91 -14.63 -6.65
N VAL A 669 -33.75 -15.46 -7.29
CA VAL A 669 -33.52 -15.93 -8.67
C VAL A 669 -33.38 -14.75 -9.61
N ASP A 670 -34.32 -13.79 -9.56
CA ASP A 670 -34.25 -12.59 -10.41
C ASP A 670 -32.96 -11.80 -10.18
N LEU A 671 -32.56 -11.56 -8.94
CA LEU A 671 -31.34 -10.87 -8.60
C LEU A 671 -30.07 -11.60 -9.10
N GLU A 672 -30.00 -12.91 -8.97
CA GLU A 672 -28.85 -13.68 -9.45
C GLU A 672 -28.82 -13.77 -10.98
N LEU A 673 -29.97 -13.79 -11.63
CA LEU A 673 -30.08 -13.73 -13.10
C LEU A 673 -29.66 -12.34 -13.64
N GLU A 674 -30.02 -11.24 -12.97
CA GLU A 674 -29.54 -9.90 -13.30
C GLU A 674 -28.01 -9.79 -13.21
N LYS A 675 -27.43 -10.33 -12.11
CA LYS A 675 -25.96 -10.42 -11.96
C LYS A 675 -25.34 -11.28 -13.08
N ALA A 676 -25.97 -12.37 -13.46
CA ALA A 676 -25.52 -13.21 -14.58
C ALA A 676 -25.61 -12.48 -15.92
N ALA A 677 -26.69 -11.74 -16.17
CA ALA A 677 -26.90 -10.95 -17.38
C ALA A 677 -25.89 -9.80 -17.55
N SER A 678 -25.37 -9.27 -16.43
CA SER A 678 -24.35 -8.20 -16.44
C SER A 678 -22.92 -8.67 -16.70
N ARG A 679 -22.69 -9.95 -16.97
CA ARG A 679 -21.34 -10.48 -17.24
C ARG A 679 -20.74 -9.94 -18.53
N ALA A 680 -19.46 -9.66 -18.50
CA ALA A 680 -18.72 -9.04 -19.62
C ALA A 680 -18.90 -9.76 -20.96
N GLY A 681 -19.01 -11.09 -20.97
CA GLY A 681 -19.22 -11.88 -22.20
C GLY A 681 -20.56 -11.62 -22.88
N LEU A 682 -21.62 -11.37 -22.11
CA LEU A 682 -22.94 -11.02 -22.61
C LEU A 682 -23.02 -9.54 -23.03
N LEU A 683 -22.47 -8.64 -22.20
CA LEU A 683 -22.46 -7.19 -22.46
C LEU A 683 -21.63 -6.85 -23.71
N ARG A 684 -20.46 -7.40 -23.90
CA ARG A 684 -19.60 -7.15 -25.06
C ARG A 684 -20.28 -7.56 -26.37
N ARG A 685 -21.04 -8.65 -26.35
CA ARG A 685 -21.80 -9.16 -27.49
C ARG A 685 -23.21 -8.57 -27.60
N ARG A 686 -23.56 -7.63 -26.73
CA ARG A 686 -24.92 -7.00 -26.68
C ARG A 686 -26.03 -8.05 -26.58
N LEU A 687 -25.79 -9.13 -25.83
CA LEU A 687 -26.76 -10.22 -25.67
C LEU A 687 -27.66 -9.94 -24.46
N ARG A 688 -28.96 -10.13 -24.64
CA ARG A 688 -29.95 -9.98 -23.57
C ARG A 688 -30.43 -11.36 -23.10
N LEU A 689 -30.15 -11.67 -21.84
CA LEU A 689 -30.66 -12.85 -21.17
C LEU A 689 -32.15 -12.65 -20.83
N VAL A 690 -33.02 -13.52 -21.31
CA VAL A 690 -34.47 -13.52 -21.00
C VAL A 690 -34.83 -14.88 -20.44
N VAL A 691 -35.20 -14.94 -19.18
CA VAL A 691 -35.59 -16.20 -18.52
C VAL A 691 -37.10 -16.22 -18.38
N GLU A 692 -37.75 -17.19 -19.00
CA GLU A 692 -39.19 -17.32 -18.96
C GLU A 692 -39.73 -17.57 -17.53
N PRO A 693 -40.97 -17.18 -17.22
CA PRO A 693 -41.57 -17.33 -15.88
C PRO A 693 -41.51 -18.76 -15.35
N ASP A 694 -41.79 -19.77 -16.19
CA ASP A 694 -41.73 -21.18 -15.81
C ASP A 694 -40.28 -21.62 -15.50
N ALA A 695 -39.31 -21.12 -16.23
CA ALA A 695 -37.90 -21.38 -15.95
C ALA A 695 -37.43 -20.75 -14.62
N ARG A 696 -37.90 -19.55 -14.31
CA ARG A 696 -37.65 -18.93 -12.99
C ARG A 696 -38.27 -19.72 -11.84
N ALA A 697 -39.52 -20.14 -12.00
CA ALA A 697 -40.21 -20.99 -11.02
C ALA A 697 -39.49 -22.32 -10.83
N TRP A 698 -38.99 -22.93 -11.93
CA TRP A 698 -38.19 -24.14 -11.89
C TRP A 698 -36.87 -23.92 -11.15
N LEU A 699 -36.14 -22.86 -11.44
CA LEU A 699 -34.90 -22.48 -10.74
C LEU A 699 -35.14 -22.25 -9.24
N ALA A 700 -36.24 -21.60 -8.87
CA ALA A 700 -36.58 -21.33 -7.49
C ALA A 700 -36.85 -22.66 -6.71
N ARG A 701 -37.62 -23.58 -7.28
CA ARG A 701 -37.92 -24.87 -6.64
C ARG A 701 -36.70 -25.76 -6.50
N HIS A 702 -35.85 -25.88 -7.51
CA HIS A 702 -34.70 -26.78 -7.50
C HIS A 702 -33.42 -26.10 -6.95
N GLY A 703 -33.38 -24.79 -6.84
CA GLY A 703 -32.27 -24.02 -6.29
C GLY A 703 -32.39 -23.75 -4.79
N TYR A 704 -33.50 -24.10 -4.16
CA TYR A 704 -33.70 -23.93 -2.73
C TYR A 704 -33.68 -25.29 -2.02
N ASP A 705 -32.94 -25.37 -0.94
CA ASP A 705 -32.88 -26.53 -0.04
C ASP A 705 -33.22 -26.08 1.38
N PRO A 706 -34.14 -26.78 2.11
CA PRO A 706 -34.53 -26.38 3.45
C PRO A 706 -33.36 -26.27 4.46
N LYS A 707 -32.28 -27.02 4.27
CA LYS A 707 -31.09 -27.03 5.15
C LYS A 707 -30.01 -26.06 4.66
N LEU A 708 -29.85 -25.93 3.35
CA LEU A 708 -28.79 -25.12 2.74
C LEU A 708 -29.28 -23.72 2.27
N GLY A 709 -30.60 -23.47 2.36
CA GLY A 709 -31.22 -22.23 1.92
C GLY A 709 -31.04 -22.00 0.40
N ALA A 710 -30.77 -20.79 -0.01
CA ALA A 710 -30.55 -20.43 -1.41
C ALA A 710 -29.10 -20.65 -1.91
N ARG A 711 -28.19 -21.25 -1.12
CA ARG A 711 -26.80 -21.54 -1.56
C ARG A 711 -26.72 -22.38 -2.85
N PRO A 712 -27.54 -23.43 -3.05
CA PRO A 712 -27.50 -24.23 -4.28
C PRO A 712 -27.93 -23.47 -5.52
N LEU A 713 -28.74 -22.43 -5.39
CA LEU A 713 -29.29 -21.65 -6.50
C LEU A 713 -28.21 -21.08 -7.43
N LYS A 714 -27.18 -20.51 -6.89
CA LYS A 714 -26.08 -19.95 -7.69
C LYS A 714 -25.39 -21.01 -8.54
N ARG A 715 -25.13 -22.19 -7.95
CA ARG A 715 -24.55 -23.32 -8.69
C ARG A 715 -25.50 -23.84 -9.76
N LEU A 716 -26.81 -23.86 -9.47
CA LEU A 716 -27.82 -24.30 -10.41
C LEU A 716 -27.90 -23.34 -11.63
N ILE A 717 -27.90 -22.03 -11.40
CA ILE A 717 -27.84 -21.01 -12.46
C ILE A 717 -26.56 -21.18 -13.31
N GLU A 718 -25.41 -21.36 -12.69
CA GLU A 718 -24.16 -21.63 -13.41
C GLU A 718 -24.26 -22.86 -14.29
N ALA A 719 -24.72 -23.98 -13.75
CA ALA A 719 -24.77 -25.24 -14.45
C ALA A 719 -25.85 -25.32 -15.54
N LYS A 720 -27.05 -24.75 -15.26
CA LYS A 720 -28.22 -24.93 -16.13
C LYS A 720 -28.49 -23.74 -17.05
N VAL A 721 -27.99 -22.55 -16.72
CA VAL A 721 -28.18 -21.35 -17.56
C VAL A 721 -26.87 -20.92 -18.18
N MET A 722 -25.83 -20.66 -17.38
CA MET A 722 -24.62 -20.04 -17.89
C MET A 722 -23.72 -20.99 -18.65
N ALA A 723 -23.54 -22.25 -18.20
CA ALA A 723 -22.72 -23.23 -18.89
C ALA A 723 -23.25 -23.58 -20.31
N PRO A 724 -24.55 -23.85 -20.52
CA PRO A 724 -25.08 -24.06 -21.87
C PRO A 724 -24.94 -22.84 -22.77
N ILE A 725 -25.13 -21.61 -22.23
CA ILE A 725 -24.90 -20.35 -22.96
C ILE A 725 -23.43 -20.23 -23.37
N ALA A 726 -22.51 -20.53 -22.47
CA ALA A 726 -21.07 -20.45 -22.75
C ALA A 726 -20.66 -21.42 -23.84
N VAL A 727 -21.17 -22.66 -23.85
CA VAL A 727 -20.93 -23.65 -24.91
C VAL A 727 -21.40 -23.11 -26.25
N LYS A 728 -22.61 -22.56 -26.31
CA LYS A 728 -23.18 -21.98 -27.53
C LYS A 728 -22.38 -20.79 -28.05
N LEU A 729 -22.02 -19.86 -27.17
CA LEU A 729 -21.20 -18.68 -27.50
C LEU A 729 -19.79 -19.04 -27.97
N SER A 730 -19.25 -20.17 -27.52
CA SER A 730 -17.96 -20.67 -27.97
C SER A 730 -18.04 -21.35 -29.34
N ALA A 731 -19.16 -21.96 -29.68
CA ALA A 731 -19.41 -22.60 -30.98
C ALA A 731 -19.75 -21.59 -32.09
N GLU A 732 -20.43 -20.48 -31.73
CA GLU A 732 -20.93 -19.48 -32.67
C GLU A 732 -20.26 -18.12 -32.39
N ALA A 733 -19.08 -17.89 -33.01
CA ALA A 733 -18.27 -16.67 -32.76
C ALA A 733 -18.94 -15.35 -33.16
N GLY A 734 -19.91 -15.38 -34.12
CA GLY A 734 -20.60 -14.20 -34.65
C GLY A 734 -21.92 -13.84 -33.94
N LEU A 735 -22.20 -14.41 -32.79
CA LEU A 735 -23.47 -14.20 -32.08
C LEU A 735 -23.45 -12.86 -31.33
N GLU A 736 -24.05 -11.83 -31.94
CA GLU A 736 -24.14 -10.46 -31.38
C GLU A 736 -25.58 -9.91 -31.53
N GLY A 737 -26.00 -9.04 -30.60
CA GLY A 737 -27.27 -8.31 -30.67
C GLY A 737 -28.53 -9.19 -30.56
N ALA A 738 -28.46 -10.33 -29.90
CA ALA A 738 -29.55 -11.30 -29.86
C ALA A 738 -30.17 -11.44 -28.45
N MET A 739 -31.40 -11.94 -28.40
CA MET A 739 -32.06 -12.41 -27.18
C MET A 739 -31.71 -13.88 -26.97
N LEU A 740 -31.42 -14.24 -25.70
CA LEU A 740 -31.20 -15.61 -25.26
C LEU A 740 -32.33 -16.03 -24.32
N PRO A 741 -33.47 -16.51 -24.84
CA PRO A 741 -34.53 -17.02 -23.98
C PRO A 741 -34.09 -18.33 -23.33
N VAL A 742 -34.39 -18.48 -22.05
CA VAL A 742 -34.23 -19.70 -21.27
C VAL A 742 -35.60 -20.23 -20.95
N VAL A 743 -35.92 -21.38 -21.48
CA VAL A 743 -37.23 -22.04 -21.35
C VAL A 743 -37.11 -23.37 -20.63
N VAL A 744 -38.19 -23.85 -20.03
CA VAL A 744 -38.27 -25.21 -19.54
C VAL A 744 -38.68 -26.14 -20.69
N ALA A 745 -37.83 -27.11 -21.01
CA ALA A 745 -38.09 -28.11 -22.03
C ALA A 745 -38.18 -29.49 -21.42
N GLY A 746 -39.11 -30.34 -21.93
CA GLY A 746 -39.29 -31.72 -21.53
C GLY A 746 -40.66 -32.01 -20.87
N THR A 747 -40.97 -33.29 -20.70
CA THR A 747 -42.19 -33.77 -19.96
C THR A 747 -42.06 -33.47 -18.47
N GLU A 748 -43.16 -33.55 -17.71
CA GLU A 748 -43.16 -33.23 -16.27
C GLU A 748 -42.11 -33.95 -15.43
N ALA A 749 -41.67 -35.15 -15.84
CA ALA A 749 -40.63 -35.93 -15.17
C ALA A 749 -39.20 -35.55 -15.61
N GLU A 750 -39.00 -34.88 -16.75
CA GLU A 750 -37.70 -34.59 -17.38
C GLU A 750 -37.52 -33.11 -17.71
N ARG A 751 -38.09 -32.21 -16.97
CA ARG A 751 -37.98 -30.75 -17.21
C ARG A 751 -36.52 -30.30 -17.13
N ILE A 752 -35.95 -29.91 -18.25
CA ILE A 752 -34.57 -29.42 -18.39
C ILE A 752 -34.63 -27.98 -18.88
N LEU A 753 -33.85 -27.09 -18.28
CA LEU A 753 -33.65 -25.73 -18.80
C LEU A 753 -32.82 -25.76 -20.07
N ARG A 754 -33.34 -25.24 -21.18
CA ARG A 754 -32.60 -25.07 -22.42
C ARG A 754 -32.58 -23.61 -22.84
N PRO A 755 -31.41 -23.02 -23.13
CA PRO A 755 -31.34 -21.73 -23.81
C PRO A 755 -31.68 -21.92 -25.28
N GLU A 756 -32.73 -21.24 -25.76
CA GLU A 756 -33.06 -21.15 -27.16
C GLU A 756 -32.56 -19.83 -27.73
N TYR A 757 -32.25 -19.82 -29.03
CA TYR A 757 -31.83 -18.62 -29.72
C TYR A 757 -32.98 -18.08 -30.60
N ARG A 758 -33.35 -16.80 -30.38
CA ARG A 758 -34.22 -16.05 -31.27
C ARG A 758 -33.52 -14.78 -31.71
N ALA A 759 -33.27 -14.63 -33.00
CA ALA A 759 -32.80 -13.36 -33.56
C ALA A 759 -33.81 -12.25 -33.30
N VAL A 760 -33.37 -11.15 -32.72
CA VAL A 760 -34.18 -9.95 -32.63
C VAL A 760 -34.16 -9.32 -34.00
N ALA A 761 -35.33 -9.20 -34.66
CA ALA A 761 -35.48 -8.29 -35.76
C ALA A 761 -35.09 -6.88 -35.27
N THR A 762 -34.05 -6.31 -35.86
CA THR A 762 -33.55 -4.98 -35.52
C THR A 762 -34.67 -3.98 -35.84
N VAL A 763 -35.39 -3.53 -34.84
CA VAL A 763 -36.16 -2.28 -34.94
C VAL A 763 -35.10 -1.20 -34.71
N LEU A 764 -34.50 -0.74 -35.78
CA LEU A 764 -33.84 0.54 -35.85
C LEU A 764 -34.97 1.58 -35.87
N GLY A 765 -35.32 2.09 -34.70
CA GLY A 765 -36.05 3.35 -34.59
C GLY A 765 -35.01 4.46 -34.55
N ASP A 766 -35.26 5.48 -35.39
CA ASP A 766 -34.49 6.70 -35.61
C ASP A 766 -34.06 7.43 -34.33
#